data_89e9f0a9521249f3c8acfc718ee09605
#
_entry.id   89e9f0a9521249f3c8acfc718ee09605
#
_cell.length_a   1.000
_cell.length_b   1.000
_cell.length_c   1.000
_cell.angle_alpha   90.00
_cell.angle_beta   90.00
_cell.angle_gamma   90.00
#
_symmetry.space_group_name_H-M   'P 1'
#
loop_
_entity.id
_entity.type
_entity.pdbx_description
1 polymer ?
#
loop_
_entity_poly.entity_id
_entity_poly.type
_entity_poly.pdbx_seq_one_letter_code
_entity_poly.pdbx_strand_id
1 'polypeptide(L)'
;MRDRIQSVLAIFAGLILLSSAAAEDRLTITYQEELQQFQISPAAPVADQAIATGAGRSMSFDAFGRRFDIQLDENRSLLSGAQRERFADRFNIYRGDIAGMSGSWVRLVIAGDLPRGMLWDGEEFWAIEVARDASTGVDKPFMYRLSDLEIPAGALACSDVGITKNAGQLAEAVVSDITANAAQGPGATEEIEIAVIADFEFTSAKGADTELELLTRMNNVDGIFSTQLGVQLTVTSAPLTFPSNNDPFTDQLDSSTLLDELTDFRDATPSQYANGLSHLFTGRDLDTTTVGVAYTGALCSRRFGAGLTQATHNVMTDSLIAAHELGHNFGAPHDGTSGSACESETGDFIMAPRINGEDQFSSCSIEQMQDDVNRASCITPLPSTDVAMVGGGQSGAVLLGNDATVVFDVNSVGTETADSVNVDVTIPSGVTLDSVSATSGNCTDGGGTASCAIGTVAGGSGATITLTAVTSAVGTADFVATVTAATDADSGNNQATVQITVDPAIDLVATAAANAQVTVDSSTTLRPSVQNSSSITATNVSVTVTTGAGISIDSASWAAGSCSVTDNVATCLASTLAAQSDTLLQIGMTGTSEGSRSYIVDVSASETDRDVANNSVNGQLTVNAVSTGSSGGSSDSGGGSTGWLLLLALTLFARRRKFRAPAI
;
A
#
# COMPACT_ATOMS: atom_id res chain seq x y z
N MET A 1 2.09 -47.44 -7.46
CA MET A 1 1.66 -47.56 -6.08
C MET A 1 1.57 -46.18 -5.52
N ARG A 2 0.39 -45.84 -5.23
CA ARG A 2 -0.19 -44.63 -4.72
C ARG A 2 0.33 -44.35 -3.32
N ASP A 3 0.70 -43.13 -3.03
CA ASP A 3 0.53 -42.60 -1.69
C ASP A 3 0.10 -41.13 -1.78
N ARG A 4 -1.00 -40.88 -1.10
CA ARG A 4 -1.75 -39.64 -1.02
C ARG A 4 -1.16 -38.78 0.08
N ILE A 5 -0.92 -37.52 -0.21
CA ILE A 5 -0.74 -36.49 0.80
C ILE A 5 -2.13 -36.01 1.19
N GLN A 6 -2.56 -36.32 2.40
CA GLN A 6 -3.75 -35.75 3.03
C GLN A 6 -3.34 -34.47 3.75
N SER A 7 -3.91 -33.37 3.31
CA SER A 7 -3.93 -32.12 4.06
C SER A 7 -4.82 -32.29 5.28
N VAL A 8 -4.27 -32.07 6.45
CA VAL A 8 -4.99 -32.11 7.73
C VAL A 8 -5.63 -30.75 7.97
N LEU A 9 -6.94 -30.69 7.80
CA LEU A 9 -7.79 -29.61 8.30
C LEU A 9 -7.87 -29.77 9.83
N ALA A 10 -7.28 -28.88 10.60
CA ALA A 10 -7.44 -28.84 12.05
C ALA A 10 -8.73 -28.10 12.39
N ILE A 11 -9.81 -28.83 12.59
CA ILE A 11 -11.05 -28.33 13.19
C ILE A 11 -10.82 -28.29 14.71
N PHE A 12 -10.77 -27.10 15.30
CA PHE A 12 -10.85 -26.92 16.74
C PHE A 12 -12.32 -26.90 17.16
N ALA A 13 -12.81 -28.03 17.62
CA ALA A 13 -14.05 -28.12 18.39
C ALA A 13 -13.71 -27.95 19.87
N GLY A 14 -13.81 -26.72 20.38
CA GLY A 14 -13.80 -26.44 21.81
C GLY A 14 -15.19 -26.70 22.39
N LEU A 15 -15.33 -27.81 23.14
CA LEU A 15 -16.54 -28.16 23.86
C LEU A 15 -16.71 -27.23 25.07
N ILE A 16 -17.61 -26.24 25.01
CA ILE A 16 -18.14 -25.57 26.19
C ILE A 16 -19.60 -25.98 26.33
N LEU A 17 -19.85 -26.86 27.30
CA LEU A 17 -21.18 -27.13 27.81
C LEU A 17 -21.58 -25.97 28.72
N LEU A 18 -22.55 -25.16 28.29
CA LEU A 18 -23.41 -24.39 29.21
C LEU A 18 -24.71 -23.98 28.49
N SER A 19 -25.80 -24.48 29.05
CA SER A 19 -27.19 -24.02 28.97
C SER A 19 -27.74 -23.55 27.62
N SER A 20 -28.62 -24.36 27.09
CA SER A 20 -29.53 -24.08 26.01
C SER A 20 -30.58 -23.03 26.39
N ALA A 21 -30.42 -21.82 25.85
CA ALA A 21 -31.43 -20.84 25.45
C ALA A 21 -30.68 -19.51 25.21
N ALA A 22 -30.61 -19.07 23.97
CA ALA A 22 -29.94 -17.89 23.42
C ALA A 22 -28.57 -18.16 22.75
N ALA A 23 -28.58 -18.98 21.69
CA ALA A 23 -27.39 -19.20 20.84
C ALA A 23 -27.63 -18.84 19.37
N GLU A 24 -28.74 -18.12 19.05
CA GLU A 24 -29.11 -17.83 17.66
C GLU A 24 -28.86 -16.38 17.21
N ASP A 25 -28.50 -15.43 18.09
CA ASP A 25 -28.43 -14.01 17.78
C ASP A 25 -27.03 -13.37 17.95
N ARG A 26 -25.94 -14.14 17.86
CA ARG A 26 -24.60 -13.57 17.99
C ARG A 26 -23.93 -13.43 16.63
N LEU A 27 -23.46 -12.19 16.37
CA LEU A 27 -22.58 -11.88 15.26
C LEU A 27 -21.34 -12.80 15.28
N THR A 28 -21.00 -13.35 14.11
CA THR A 28 -19.83 -14.26 13.95
C THR A 28 -18.94 -13.79 12.81
N ILE A 29 -17.62 -13.82 13.05
CA ILE A 29 -16.62 -13.66 11.99
C ILE A 29 -16.46 -15.05 11.35
N THR A 30 -16.89 -15.19 10.10
CA THR A 30 -16.87 -16.46 9.35
C THR A 30 -15.49 -16.79 8.81
N TYR A 31 -14.67 -15.75 8.53
CA TYR A 31 -13.30 -15.91 8.07
C TYR A 31 -12.42 -14.77 8.56
N GLN A 32 -11.20 -15.11 8.99
CA GLN A 32 -10.16 -14.14 9.39
C GLN A 32 -8.79 -14.74 9.14
N GLU A 33 -7.81 -13.89 8.90
CA GLU A 33 -6.41 -14.29 8.73
C GLU A 33 -5.49 -13.54 9.70
N GLU A 34 -4.50 -14.26 10.29
CA GLU A 34 -3.38 -13.64 10.99
C GLU A 34 -2.50 -12.91 9.98
N LEU A 35 -2.05 -11.70 10.30
CA LEU A 35 -1.18 -10.92 9.42
C LEU A 35 0.17 -11.65 9.23
N GLN A 36 0.47 -12.05 8.01
CA GLN A 36 1.71 -12.73 7.65
C GLN A 36 2.77 -11.71 7.25
N GLN A 37 4.04 -12.03 7.51
CA GLN A 37 5.18 -11.13 7.20
C GLN A 37 4.97 -9.69 7.71
N PHE A 38 4.29 -9.59 8.84
CA PHE A 38 3.92 -8.32 9.45
C PHE A 38 5.15 -7.54 9.91
N GLN A 39 5.25 -6.29 9.46
CA GLN A 39 6.33 -5.37 9.81
C GLN A 39 5.75 -3.96 10.02
N ILE A 40 6.15 -3.33 11.13
CA ILE A 40 5.98 -1.90 11.33
C ILE A 40 7.38 -1.29 11.38
N SER A 41 7.65 -0.37 10.48
CA SER A 41 8.90 0.39 10.48
C SER A 41 8.63 1.76 11.11
N PRO A 42 9.41 2.17 12.14
CA PRO A 42 9.42 3.57 12.51
C PRO A 42 9.94 4.36 11.31
N ALA A 43 9.39 5.53 11.04
CA ALA A 43 10.02 6.44 10.10
C ALA A 43 11.44 6.73 10.58
N ALA A 44 12.40 6.68 9.68
CA ALA A 44 13.78 7.02 9.99
C ALA A 44 13.84 8.47 10.54
N PRO A 45 14.56 8.71 11.63
CA PRO A 45 14.72 10.08 12.12
C PRO A 45 15.42 10.90 11.04
N VAL A 46 14.75 11.90 10.50
CA VAL A 46 15.38 12.88 9.61
C VAL A 46 16.36 13.68 10.47
N ALA A 47 17.65 13.47 10.23
CA ALA A 47 18.70 14.29 10.83
C ALA A 47 18.56 15.71 10.26
N ASP A 48 18.42 16.68 11.16
CA ASP A 48 18.47 18.13 10.93
C ASP A 48 17.15 18.89 10.73
N GLN A 49 16.14 18.63 11.56
CA GLN A 49 15.29 19.75 11.99
C GLN A 49 14.72 19.46 13.39
N ALA A 50 15.07 20.34 14.35
CA ALA A 50 14.59 20.30 15.71
C ALA A 50 13.16 20.88 15.80
N ILE A 51 12.19 20.19 15.21
CA ILE A 51 10.78 20.25 15.58
C ILE A 51 10.34 18.79 15.52
N ALA A 52 9.93 18.23 16.65
CA ALA A 52 9.39 16.88 16.74
C ALA A 52 8.04 16.81 16.00
N THR A 53 8.09 16.72 14.71
CA THR A 53 6.96 16.31 13.89
C THR A 53 6.83 14.80 14.05
N GLY A 54 5.68 14.32 14.46
CA GLY A 54 5.41 12.89 14.64
C GLY A 54 5.84 12.14 13.38
N ALA A 55 6.75 11.22 13.56
CA ALA A 55 7.30 10.47 12.44
C ALA A 55 6.21 9.56 11.87
N GLY A 56 5.92 9.68 10.57
CA GLY A 56 5.08 8.75 9.83
C GLY A 56 5.60 7.30 10.01
N ARG A 57 4.73 6.31 9.95
CA ARG A 57 5.10 4.89 9.98
C ARG A 57 4.70 4.22 8.69
N SER A 58 5.47 3.25 8.26
CA SER A 58 5.03 2.31 7.24
C SER A 58 4.69 0.97 7.90
N MET A 59 3.60 0.37 7.47
CA MET A 59 3.19 -0.96 7.89
C MET A 59 3.00 -1.83 6.68
N SER A 60 3.51 -3.05 6.73
CA SER A 60 3.34 -3.98 5.63
C SER A 60 3.05 -5.38 6.13
N PHE A 61 2.18 -6.10 5.43
CA PHE A 61 1.81 -7.48 5.76
C PHE A 61 1.15 -8.18 4.57
N ASP A 62 1.10 -9.51 4.63
CA ASP A 62 0.35 -10.33 3.70
C ASP A 62 -0.90 -10.88 4.38
N ALA A 63 -2.05 -10.73 3.76
CA ALA A 63 -3.33 -11.30 4.16
C ALA A 63 -4.24 -11.48 2.95
N PHE A 64 -5.16 -12.44 2.98
CA PHE A 64 -6.12 -12.70 1.90
C PHE A 64 -5.48 -12.86 0.51
N GLY A 65 -4.27 -13.45 0.49
CA GLY A 65 -3.52 -13.72 -0.73
C GLY A 65 -2.95 -12.48 -1.42
N ARG A 66 -2.94 -11.31 -0.76
CA ARG A 66 -2.37 -10.06 -1.27
C ARG A 66 -1.46 -9.39 -0.26
N ARG A 67 -0.59 -8.51 -0.75
CA ARG A 67 0.26 -7.63 0.05
C ARG A 67 -0.49 -6.34 0.36
N PHE A 68 -0.41 -5.90 1.61
CA PHE A 68 -0.82 -4.58 2.04
C PHE A 68 0.43 -3.79 2.43
N ASP A 69 0.66 -2.69 1.75
CA ASP A 69 1.68 -1.70 2.08
C ASP A 69 0.95 -0.41 2.45
N ILE A 70 1.06 -0.01 3.72
CA ILE A 70 0.27 1.06 4.32
C ILE A 70 1.21 2.19 4.75
N GLN A 71 0.90 3.41 4.35
CA GLN A 71 1.54 4.61 4.86
C GLN A 71 0.68 5.20 5.97
N LEU A 72 1.29 5.55 7.09
CA LEU A 72 0.61 6.00 8.29
C LEU A 72 1.21 7.30 8.79
N ASP A 73 0.36 8.31 8.92
CA ASP A 73 0.65 9.55 9.62
C ASP A 73 -0.09 9.59 10.95
N GLU A 74 0.48 10.26 11.95
CA GLU A 74 -0.22 10.47 13.20
C GLU A 74 -1.51 11.25 12.96
N ASN A 75 -2.66 10.70 13.39
CA ASN A 75 -3.93 11.41 13.31
C ASN A 75 -4.00 12.48 14.41
N ARG A 76 -3.38 13.63 14.13
CA ARG A 76 -3.30 14.75 15.06
C ARG A 76 -4.62 15.48 15.23
N SER A 77 -5.53 15.27 14.30
CA SER A 77 -6.82 15.91 14.29
C SER A 77 -7.81 15.25 15.26
N LEU A 78 -7.74 13.95 15.46
CA LEU A 78 -8.66 13.28 16.38
C LEU A 78 -8.44 13.70 17.84
N LEU A 79 -7.22 13.97 18.27
CA LEU A 79 -6.88 14.32 19.65
C LEU A 79 -6.14 15.66 19.73
N SER A 80 -6.50 16.47 20.73
CA SER A 80 -5.70 17.65 21.09
C SER A 80 -4.24 17.30 21.45
N GLY A 81 -3.32 18.24 21.33
CA GLY A 81 -1.91 18.04 21.68
C GLY A 81 -1.72 17.47 23.09
N ALA A 82 -2.45 17.99 24.06
CA ALA A 82 -2.40 17.52 25.45
C ALA A 82 -2.87 16.06 25.60
N GLN A 83 -3.88 15.64 24.82
CA GLN A 83 -4.35 14.25 24.84
C GLN A 83 -3.36 13.32 24.15
N ARG A 84 -2.76 13.73 23.04
CA ARG A 84 -1.69 12.95 22.39
C ARG A 84 -0.52 12.69 23.33
N GLU A 85 -0.03 13.72 24.02
CA GLU A 85 1.04 13.56 25.03
C GLU A 85 0.64 12.61 26.16
N ARG A 86 -0.62 12.66 26.60
CA ARG A 86 -1.14 11.77 27.65
C ARG A 86 -1.09 10.29 27.25
N PHE A 87 -1.34 9.98 26.00
CA PHE A 87 -1.43 8.61 25.51
C PHE A 87 -0.14 8.08 24.85
N ALA A 88 0.83 8.94 24.56
CA ALA A 88 2.02 8.64 23.75
C ALA A 88 2.83 7.42 24.25
N ASP A 89 2.90 7.20 25.56
CA ASP A 89 3.59 6.04 26.15
C ASP A 89 2.78 4.73 26.08
N ARG A 90 1.49 4.81 25.71
CA ARG A 90 0.57 3.66 25.69
C ARG A 90 0.22 3.26 24.27
N PHE A 91 -0.17 4.20 23.46
CA PHE A 91 -0.55 4.01 22.06
C PHE A 91 -0.51 5.32 21.29
N ASN A 92 -0.45 5.21 19.96
CA ASN A 92 -0.57 6.33 19.05
C ASN A 92 -1.69 6.06 18.05
N ILE A 93 -2.31 7.13 17.57
CA ILE A 93 -3.44 7.09 16.64
C ILE A 93 -2.94 7.54 15.27
N TYR A 94 -3.27 6.77 14.26
CA TYR A 94 -2.81 6.99 12.89
C TYR A 94 -3.98 7.09 11.92
N ARG A 95 -3.79 7.90 10.91
CA ARG A 95 -4.53 7.91 9.66
C ARG A 95 -3.57 7.57 8.51
N GLY A 96 -4.10 7.15 7.36
CA GLY A 96 -3.23 6.81 6.25
C GLY A 96 -3.99 6.26 5.06
N ASP A 97 -3.24 5.67 4.15
CA ASP A 97 -3.77 5.04 2.94
C ASP A 97 -3.06 3.72 2.63
N ILE A 98 -3.61 2.98 1.67
CA ILE A 98 -2.99 1.77 1.14
C ILE A 98 -2.23 2.16 -0.13
N ALA A 99 -0.91 1.96 -0.12
CA ALA A 99 -0.04 2.34 -1.23
C ALA A 99 -0.52 1.77 -2.57
N GLY A 100 -0.66 2.65 -3.56
CA GLY A 100 -1.12 2.28 -4.91
C GLY A 100 -2.64 2.09 -5.06
N MET A 101 -3.44 2.37 -4.02
CA MET A 101 -4.90 2.30 -4.05
C MET A 101 -5.50 3.69 -3.86
N SER A 102 -5.78 4.36 -4.96
CA SER A 102 -6.43 5.68 -4.93
C SER A 102 -7.81 5.60 -4.27
N GLY A 103 -8.09 6.54 -3.35
CA GLY A 103 -9.36 6.56 -2.61
C GLY A 103 -9.42 5.60 -1.43
N SER A 104 -8.38 4.82 -1.17
CA SER A 104 -8.27 4.05 0.07
C SER A 104 -8.04 4.97 1.27
N TRP A 105 -8.43 4.51 2.44
CA TRP A 105 -8.05 5.16 3.68
C TRP A 105 -7.83 4.14 4.79
N VAL A 106 -7.04 4.55 5.77
CA VAL A 106 -6.68 3.72 6.93
C VAL A 106 -6.86 4.53 8.20
N ARG A 107 -7.42 3.90 9.23
CA ARG A 107 -7.52 4.42 10.60
C ARG A 107 -7.05 3.35 11.56
N LEU A 108 -5.90 3.55 12.18
CA LEU A 108 -5.31 2.59 13.11
C LEU A 108 -4.93 3.23 14.43
N VAL A 109 -5.04 2.46 15.50
CA VAL A 109 -4.42 2.74 16.79
C VAL A 109 -3.39 1.65 17.05
N ILE A 110 -2.15 2.04 17.34
CA ILE A 110 -1.05 1.12 17.54
C ILE A 110 -0.56 1.22 18.99
N ALA A 111 -0.68 0.11 19.71
CA ALA A 111 -0.19 -0.05 21.07
C ALA A 111 1.02 -1.01 21.05
N GLY A 112 2.22 -0.48 21.28
CA GLY A 112 3.45 -1.22 20.99
C GLY A 112 3.55 -1.49 19.48
N ASP A 113 3.55 -2.78 19.08
CA ASP A 113 3.55 -3.23 17.69
C ASP A 113 2.21 -3.90 17.30
N LEU A 114 1.15 -3.64 18.05
CA LEU A 114 -0.16 -4.26 17.84
C LEU A 114 -1.15 -3.23 17.28
N PRO A 115 -1.43 -3.27 15.96
CA PRO A 115 -2.40 -2.39 15.31
C PRO A 115 -3.84 -2.86 15.57
N ARG A 116 -4.77 -1.89 15.68
CA ARG A 116 -6.22 -2.09 15.72
C ARG A 116 -6.89 -0.98 14.93
N GLY A 117 -7.93 -1.29 14.19
CA GLY A 117 -8.72 -0.30 13.47
C GLY A 117 -9.29 -0.79 12.17
N MET A 118 -9.57 0.13 11.25
CA MET A 118 -10.22 -0.17 9.98
C MET A 118 -9.45 0.40 8.80
N LEU A 119 -9.68 -0.23 7.64
CA LEU A 119 -9.17 0.18 6.35
C LEU A 119 -10.31 0.13 5.33
N TRP A 120 -10.31 1.09 4.42
CA TRP A 120 -11.12 1.09 3.21
C TRP A 120 -10.19 0.95 2.01
N ASP A 121 -10.40 -0.04 1.15
CA ASP A 121 -9.52 -0.28 0.01
C ASP A 121 -10.08 0.23 -1.33
N GLY A 122 -11.14 1.01 -1.28
CA GLY A 122 -11.87 1.49 -2.46
C GLY A 122 -13.06 0.63 -2.83
N GLU A 123 -13.22 -0.55 -2.22
CA GLU A 123 -14.31 -1.49 -2.52
C GLU A 123 -14.99 -2.01 -1.25
N GLU A 124 -14.23 -2.24 -0.15
CA GLU A 124 -14.76 -2.91 1.05
C GLU A 124 -14.01 -2.45 2.31
N PHE A 125 -14.68 -2.49 3.46
CA PHE A 125 -14.03 -2.34 4.76
C PHE A 125 -13.32 -3.60 5.21
N TRP A 126 -12.16 -3.37 5.81
CA TRP A 126 -11.35 -4.36 6.49
C TRP A 126 -11.12 -3.93 7.92
N ALA A 127 -11.15 -4.85 8.86
CA ALA A 127 -10.75 -4.59 10.23
C ALA A 127 -9.46 -5.32 10.59
N ILE A 128 -8.63 -4.65 11.36
CA ILE A 128 -7.51 -5.28 12.05
C ILE A 128 -7.81 -5.25 13.54
N GLU A 129 -7.79 -6.42 14.16
CA GLU A 129 -7.97 -6.61 15.59
C GLU A 129 -6.85 -7.46 16.18
N VAL A 130 -6.76 -7.50 17.50
CA VAL A 130 -5.76 -8.28 18.22
C VAL A 130 -6.44 -9.36 19.04
N ALA A 131 -6.03 -10.60 18.82
CA ALA A 131 -6.48 -11.73 19.62
C ALA A 131 -5.30 -12.46 20.25
N ARG A 132 -5.56 -13.03 21.44
CA ARG A 132 -4.60 -13.86 22.14
C ARG A 132 -4.57 -15.25 21.52
N ASP A 133 -3.43 -15.65 20.96
CA ASP A 133 -3.21 -17.01 20.47
C ASP A 133 -3.29 -18.00 21.64
N ALA A 134 -4.27 -18.89 21.60
CA ALA A 134 -4.54 -19.84 22.66
C ALA A 134 -3.39 -20.85 22.89
N SER A 135 -2.53 -21.06 21.88
CA SER A 135 -1.43 -22.01 21.95
C SER A 135 -0.15 -21.43 22.51
N THR A 136 0.13 -20.16 22.19
CA THR A 136 1.36 -19.46 22.58
C THR A 136 1.15 -18.47 23.72
N GLY A 137 -0.08 -18.03 23.95
CA GLY A 137 -0.42 -16.99 24.91
C GLY A 137 0.08 -15.60 24.48
N VAL A 138 0.47 -15.41 23.22
CA VAL A 138 0.94 -14.16 22.65
C VAL A 138 -0.21 -13.48 21.92
N ASP A 139 -0.30 -12.18 22.05
CA ASP A 139 -1.28 -11.38 21.31
C ASP A 139 -0.81 -11.18 19.87
N LYS A 140 -1.69 -11.43 18.90
CA LYS A 140 -1.40 -11.34 17.48
C LYS A 140 -2.46 -10.55 16.74
N PRO A 141 -2.07 -9.73 15.75
CA PRO A 141 -3.03 -9.04 14.90
C PRO A 141 -3.59 -10.00 13.84
N PHE A 142 -4.89 -9.89 13.61
CA PHE A 142 -5.61 -10.59 12.55
C PHE A 142 -6.51 -9.62 11.79
N MET A 143 -6.87 -9.99 10.57
CA MET A 143 -7.67 -9.18 9.67
C MET A 143 -8.89 -9.96 9.19
N TYR A 144 -9.99 -9.27 8.98
CA TYR A 144 -11.20 -9.80 8.34
C TYR A 144 -11.90 -8.69 7.55
N ARG A 145 -12.77 -9.10 6.63
CA ARG A 145 -13.55 -8.18 5.80
C ARG A 145 -14.93 -7.95 6.42
N LEU A 146 -15.57 -6.84 6.06
CA LEU A 146 -16.95 -6.61 6.41
C LEU A 146 -17.86 -7.74 5.90
N SER A 147 -17.62 -8.23 4.68
CA SER A 147 -18.31 -9.38 4.09
C SER A 147 -18.06 -10.73 4.78
N ASP A 148 -17.05 -10.82 5.64
CA ASP A 148 -16.80 -12.01 6.48
C ASP A 148 -17.61 -12.00 7.79
N LEU A 149 -18.42 -10.96 8.04
CA LEU A 149 -19.32 -10.90 9.19
C LEU A 149 -20.67 -11.53 8.85
N GLU A 150 -21.05 -12.56 9.59
CA GLU A 150 -22.41 -13.08 9.57
C GLU A 150 -23.24 -12.36 10.64
N ILE A 151 -24.12 -11.47 10.18
CA ILE A 151 -25.05 -10.71 11.02
C ILE A 151 -26.41 -11.43 10.95
N PRO A 152 -26.92 -12.01 12.06
CA PRO A 152 -28.21 -12.66 12.05
C PRO A 152 -29.32 -11.69 11.66
N ALA A 153 -30.22 -12.10 10.79
CA ALA A 153 -31.31 -11.26 10.30
C ALA A 153 -32.15 -10.70 11.45
N GLY A 154 -32.12 -9.39 11.65
CA GLY A 154 -32.86 -8.71 12.68
C GLY A 154 -32.17 -8.59 14.05
N ALA A 155 -30.90 -9.04 14.15
CA ALA A 155 -30.19 -9.05 15.43
C ALA A 155 -29.70 -7.66 15.88
N LEU A 156 -29.39 -6.76 14.95
CA LEU A 156 -28.78 -5.47 15.22
C LEU A 156 -29.70 -4.34 14.71
N ALA A 157 -30.66 -3.91 15.50
CA ALA A 157 -31.56 -2.81 15.17
C ALA A 157 -31.09 -1.51 15.80
N CYS A 158 -31.29 -0.40 15.10
CA CYS A 158 -31.09 0.95 15.64
C CYS A 158 -32.42 1.66 15.76
N SER A 159 -32.53 2.60 16.69
CA SER A 159 -33.73 3.38 16.93
C SER A 159 -33.40 4.87 16.85
N ASP A 160 -34.25 5.64 16.14
CA ASP A 160 -34.16 7.09 16.13
C ASP A 160 -35.23 7.73 17.03
N VAL A 161 -34.86 8.79 17.72
CA VAL A 161 -35.77 9.63 18.48
C VAL A 161 -35.83 10.99 17.79
N GLY A 162 -36.87 11.17 16.94
CA GLY A 162 -37.08 12.43 16.23
C GLY A 162 -37.34 13.59 17.17
N ILE A 163 -36.51 14.63 17.14
CA ILE A 163 -36.88 15.92 17.70
C ILE A 163 -37.87 16.51 16.70
N THR A 164 -39.17 16.62 17.07
CA THR A 164 -40.19 17.23 16.23
C THR A 164 -39.80 18.68 15.92
N LYS A 165 -39.10 18.90 14.84
CA LYS A 165 -38.93 20.22 14.23
C LYS A 165 -40.26 20.56 13.56
N ASN A 166 -40.89 21.67 13.95
CA ASN A 166 -42.08 22.20 13.26
C ASN A 166 -41.76 22.30 11.75
N ALA A 167 -42.50 21.54 10.97
CA ALA A 167 -42.47 21.58 9.50
C ALA A 167 -42.74 22.99 8.99
N GLY A 168 -41.72 23.71 8.63
CA GLY A 168 -41.84 25.04 8.05
C GLY A 168 -40.59 25.44 7.31
N GLN A 169 -40.67 25.24 6.01
CA GLN A 169 -39.78 25.74 4.95
C GLN A 169 -38.83 24.73 4.30
N LEU A 170 -39.42 23.96 3.41
CA LEU A 170 -38.74 23.47 2.23
C LEU A 170 -38.47 24.66 1.29
N ALA A 171 -37.21 24.96 1.05
CA ALA A 171 -36.82 25.81 -0.07
C ALA A 171 -36.25 24.92 -1.17
N GLU A 172 -37.05 24.81 -2.25
CA GLU A 172 -36.58 24.40 -3.57
C GLU A 172 -35.41 25.28 -3.99
N ALA A 173 -34.23 24.72 -4.17
CA ALA A 173 -33.28 25.06 -5.25
C ALA A 173 -31.92 24.39 -5.03
N VAL A 174 -31.49 23.76 -6.06
CA VAL A 174 -30.13 23.28 -6.42
C VAL A 174 -30.02 21.75 -6.44
N VAL A 175 -30.80 21.16 -7.31
CA VAL A 175 -30.52 19.83 -7.84
C VAL A 175 -29.86 20.04 -9.22
N SER A 176 -28.55 20.14 -9.34
CA SER A 176 -27.89 19.87 -10.63
C SER A 176 -26.38 19.64 -10.63
N ASP A 177 -25.65 19.72 -9.51
CA ASP A 177 -24.19 19.64 -9.60
C ASP A 177 -23.49 18.56 -8.72
N ILE A 178 -24.24 17.68 -8.05
CA ILE A 178 -23.66 16.73 -7.06
C ILE A 178 -23.46 15.31 -7.60
N THR A 179 -23.92 14.98 -8.79
CA THR A 179 -23.85 13.60 -9.34
C THR A 179 -22.48 13.19 -9.91
N ALA A 180 -21.42 13.97 -9.77
CA ALA A 180 -20.10 13.66 -10.33
C ALA A 180 -18.98 13.37 -9.31
N ASN A 181 -19.22 13.52 -8.01
CA ASN A 181 -18.13 13.48 -7.00
C ASN A 181 -18.34 12.49 -5.84
N ALA A 182 -19.23 11.52 -5.96
CA ALA A 182 -19.51 10.57 -4.88
C ALA A 182 -18.41 9.51 -4.65
N ALA A 183 -17.31 9.52 -5.39
CA ALA A 183 -16.25 8.50 -5.27
C ALA A 183 -14.94 9.01 -4.63
N GLN A 184 -14.78 10.29 -4.39
CA GLN A 184 -13.66 10.86 -3.62
C GLN A 184 -14.14 12.22 -3.09
N GLY A 185 -14.74 12.23 -1.92
CA GLY A 185 -14.92 13.49 -1.21
C GLY A 185 -13.57 14.16 -0.98
N PRO A 186 -13.47 15.49 -1.07
CA PRO A 186 -12.32 16.20 -0.55
C PRO A 186 -12.11 15.75 0.90
N GLY A 187 -10.86 15.68 1.37
CA GLY A 187 -10.57 15.47 2.80
C GLY A 187 -11.43 16.43 3.64
N ALA A 188 -11.57 16.15 4.93
CA ALA A 188 -12.44 16.94 5.81
C ALA A 188 -12.16 18.43 5.66
N THR A 189 -13.23 19.21 5.53
CA THR A 189 -13.22 20.67 5.39
C THR A 189 -13.72 21.37 6.62
N GLU A 190 -14.32 20.59 7.53
CA GLU A 190 -14.98 21.05 8.75
C GLU A 190 -14.67 20.07 9.90
N GLU A 191 -14.81 20.54 11.13
CA GLU A 191 -14.62 19.72 12.32
C GLU A 191 -15.73 19.91 13.34
N ILE A 192 -15.99 18.86 14.14
CA ILE A 192 -16.87 18.88 15.29
C ILE A 192 -16.19 18.20 16.49
N GLU A 193 -16.32 18.82 17.66
CA GLU A 193 -15.88 18.24 18.92
C GLU A 193 -16.90 17.25 19.47
N ILE A 194 -16.46 16.04 19.84
CA ILE A 194 -17.29 14.99 20.41
C ILE A 194 -16.76 14.59 21.79
N ALA A 195 -17.63 14.63 22.80
CA ALA A 195 -17.35 14.04 24.10
C ALA A 195 -17.64 12.53 24.06
N VAL A 196 -16.65 11.72 24.40
CA VAL A 196 -16.73 10.26 24.38
C VAL A 196 -16.83 9.72 25.80
N ILE A 197 -17.78 8.83 26.03
CA ILE A 197 -18.11 8.28 27.35
C ILE A 197 -18.13 6.76 27.27
N ALA A 198 -17.63 6.09 28.32
CA ALA A 198 -17.85 4.67 28.55
C ALA A 198 -18.50 4.48 29.93
N ASP A 199 -19.56 3.69 30.01
CA ASP A 199 -20.15 3.29 31.31
C ASP A 199 -19.24 2.32 32.08
N PHE A 200 -19.71 1.92 33.27
CA PHE A 200 -18.97 0.96 34.08
C PHE A 200 -18.84 -0.40 33.42
N GLU A 201 -19.87 -0.88 32.73
CA GLU A 201 -19.91 -2.18 32.10
C GLU A 201 -18.85 -2.27 30.97
N PHE A 202 -18.78 -1.26 30.11
CA PHE A 202 -17.73 -1.18 29.09
C PHE A 202 -16.35 -1.07 29.73
N THR A 203 -16.19 -0.17 30.70
CA THR A 203 -14.91 0.05 31.38
C THR A 203 -14.44 -1.22 32.14
N SER A 204 -15.38 -1.94 32.76
CA SER A 204 -15.09 -3.21 33.45
C SER A 204 -14.68 -4.32 32.46
N ALA A 205 -15.35 -4.39 31.32
CA ALA A 205 -15.05 -5.39 30.27
C ALA A 205 -13.68 -5.16 29.60
N LYS A 206 -13.31 -3.91 29.35
CA LYS A 206 -12.06 -3.55 28.64
C LYS A 206 -10.88 -3.26 29.59
N GLY A 207 -11.14 -2.96 30.85
CA GLY A 207 -10.13 -2.74 31.89
C GLY A 207 -9.13 -1.63 31.52
N ALA A 208 -7.85 -1.96 31.50
CA ALA A 208 -6.77 -1.00 31.17
C ALA A 208 -6.82 -0.49 29.72
N ASP A 209 -7.46 -1.22 28.82
CA ASP A 209 -7.56 -0.89 27.39
C ASP A 209 -8.79 -0.04 27.05
N THR A 210 -9.59 0.37 28.03
CA THR A 210 -10.84 1.13 27.81
C THR A 210 -10.64 2.34 26.90
N GLU A 211 -9.66 3.20 27.18
CA GLU A 211 -9.40 4.40 26.36
C GLU A 211 -8.86 4.04 24.97
N LEU A 212 -8.02 3.01 24.85
CA LEU A 212 -7.56 2.48 23.59
C LEU A 212 -8.74 2.01 22.72
N GLU A 213 -9.64 1.24 23.29
CA GLU A 213 -10.81 0.68 22.61
C GLU A 213 -11.81 1.76 22.17
N LEU A 214 -12.07 2.77 23.02
CA LEU A 214 -12.90 3.92 22.68
C LEU A 214 -12.31 4.73 21.52
N LEU A 215 -11.03 5.07 21.63
CA LEU A 215 -10.35 5.90 20.63
C LEU A 215 -10.11 5.15 19.31
N THR A 216 -10.00 3.83 19.34
CA THR A 216 -9.97 3.02 18.11
C THR A 216 -11.30 3.16 17.36
N ARG A 217 -12.44 3.01 18.04
CA ARG A 217 -13.76 3.16 17.43
C ARG A 217 -13.98 4.57 16.89
N MET A 218 -13.65 5.59 17.68
CA MET A 218 -13.78 6.98 17.25
C MET A 218 -12.87 7.32 16.06
N ASN A 219 -11.65 6.77 16.00
CA ASN A 219 -10.77 6.93 14.84
C ASN A 219 -11.35 6.29 13.58
N ASN A 220 -12.00 5.12 13.71
CA ASN A 220 -12.69 4.47 12.59
C ASN A 220 -13.88 5.32 12.10
N VAL A 221 -14.70 5.83 13.03
CA VAL A 221 -15.86 6.69 12.71
C VAL A 221 -15.39 8.01 12.07
N ASP A 222 -14.29 8.60 12.56
CA ASP A 222 -13.66 9.75 11.90
C ASP A 222 -13.30 9.45 10.44
N GLY A 223 -12.78 8.25 10.16
CA GLY A 223 -12.52 7.80 8.78
C GLY A 223 -13.76 7.85 7.90
N ILE A 224 -14.89 7.37 8.40
CA ILE A 224 -16.17 7.37 7.65
C ILE A 224 -16.66 8.81 7.42
N PHE A 225 -16.77 9.62 8.48
CA PHE A 225 -17.31 10.98 8.37
C PHE A 225 -16.39 11.92 7.58
N SER A 226 -15.08 11.85 7.80
CA SER A 226 -14.12 12.71 7.11
C SER A 226 -14.04 12.44 5.60
N THR A 227 -14.26 11.18 5.18
CA THR A 227 -14.21 10.81 3.75
C THR A 227 -15.56 10.90 3.05
N GLN A 228 -16.67 10.61 3.74
CA GLN A 228 -17.98 10.58 3.09
C GLN A 228 -18.79 11.87 3.28
N LEU A 229 -18.59 12.59 4.40
CA LEU A 229 -19.31 13.82 4.72
C LEU A 229 -18.42 15.08 4.69
N GLY A 230 -17.09 14.92 4.72
CA GLY A 230 -16.18 16.04 4.78
C GLY A 230 -16.08 16.69 6.17
N VAL A 231 -16.56 16.01 7.22
CA VAL A 231 -16.50 16.50 8.60
C VAL A 231 -15.58 15.60 9.43
N GLN A 232 -14.55 16.19 9.99
CA GLN A 232 -13.62 15.57 10.90
C GLN A 232 -14.19 15.52 12.31
N LEU A 233 -14.00 14.38 13.00
CA LEU A 233 -14.39 14.24 14.39
C LEU A 233 -13.19 14.49 15.31
N THR A 234 -13.34 15.34 16.30
CA THR A 234 -12.27 15.69 17.24
C THR A 234 -12.69 15.34 18.66
N VAL A 235 -11.82 14.63 19.39
CA VAL A 235 -11.99 14.30 20.82
C VAL A 235 -11.04 15.18 21.61
N THR A 236 -11.48 16.39 21.96
CA THR A 236 -10.64 17.41 22.62
C THR A 236 -10.42 17.15 24.10
N SER A 237 -11.38 16.53 24.77
CA SER A 237 -11.30 16.10 26.16
C SER A 237 -10.94 14.61 26.26
N ALA A 238 -10.33 14.21 27.38
CA ALA A 238 -10.12 12.78 27.63
C ALA A 238 -11.45 12.04 27.65
N PRO A 239 -11.52 10.83 27.05
CA PRO A 239 -12.70 9.98 27.22
C PRO A 239 -13.07 9.82 28.68
N LEU A 240 -14.35 9.98 29.00
CA LEU A 240 -14.84 9.80 30.34
C LEU A 240 -15.12 8.31 30.58
N THR A 241 -14.46 7.74 31.60
CA THR A 241 -14.57 6.33 31.92
C THR A 241 -14.91 6.14 33.39
N PHE A 242 -15.68 5.11 33.72
CA PHE A 242 -16.10 4.80 35.10
C PHE A 242 -15.52 3.44 35.51
N PRO A 243 -14.38 3.43 36.23
CA PRO A 243 -13.72 2.18 36.65
C PRO A 243 -14.41 1.47 37.83
N SER A 244 -15.43 2.09 38.40
CA SER A 244 -16.26 1.53 39.48
C SER A 244 -17.73 1.83 39.17
N ASN A 245 -18.64 0.97 39.66
CA ASN A 245 -20.08 1.13 39.45
C ASN A 245 -20.63 2.36 40.23
N ASN A 246 -20.26 3.54 39.71
CA ASN A 246 -20.69 4.85 40.21
C ASN A 246 -20.88 5.83 39.02
N ASP A 247 -21.07 5.31 37.85
CA ASP A 247 -21.48 6.11 36.68
C ASP A 247 -22.86 6.74 36.95
N PRO A 248 -23.21 7.79 36.18
CA PRO A 248 -24.50 8.50 36.38
C PRO A 248 -25.69 7.74 35.81
N PHE A 249 -25.47 6.57 35.20
CA PHE A 249 -26.47 5.78 34.53
C PHE A 249 -27.03 4.69 35.45
N THR A 250 -28.34 4.52 35.46
CA THR A 250 -28.98 3.42 36.21
C THR A 250 -28.79 2.09 35.49
N ASP A 251 -28.96 0.95 36.18
CA ASP A 251 -28.82 -0.38 35.58
C ASP A 251 -29.96 -0.74 34.62
N GLN A 252 -30.49 0.24 33.87
CA GLN A 252 -31.52 0.01 32.87
C GLN A 252 -30.92 -0.56 31.56
N LEU A 253 -31.68 -1.45 30.94
CA LEU A 253 -31.33 -2.03 29.66
C LEU A 253 -32.17 -1.46 28.49
N ASP A 254 -33.22 -0.70 28.82
CA ASP A 254 -34.02 0.02 27.83
C ASP A 254 -33.21 1.17 27.23
N SER A 255 -33.00 1.12 25.92
CA SER A 255 -32.12 2.05 25.20
C SER A 255 -32.60 3.50 25.28
N SER A 256 -33.93 3.72 25.25
CA SER A 256 -34.52 5.06 25.31
C SER A 256 -34.32 5.67 26.69
N THR A 257 -34.48 4.88 27.76
CA THR A 257 -34.23 5.32 29.14
C THR A 257 -32.75 5.67 29.33
N LEU A 258 -31.82 4.87 28.82
CA LEU A 258 -30.40 5.15 28.88
C LEU A 258 -30.02 6.41 28.11
N LEU A 259 -30.66 6.65 26.94
CA LEU A 259 -30.47 7.89 26.17
C LEU A 259 -30.98 9.12 26.95
N ASP A 260 -32.12 9.01 27.65
CA ASP A 260 -32.63 10.10 28.47
C ASP A 260 -31.69 10.41 29.66
N GLU A 261 -31.12 9.38 30.30
CA GLU A 261 -30.12 9.55 31.35
C GLU A 261 -28.83 10.19 30.85
N LEU A 262 -28.36 9.79 29.66
CA LEU A 262 -27.23 10.43 28.97
C LEU A 262 -27.51 11.91 28.67
N THR A 263 -28.72 12.21 28.23
CA THR A 263 -29.18 13.57 27.93
C THR A 263 -29.17 14.45 29.17
N ASP A 264 -29.70 13.94 30.29
CA ASP A 264 -29.72 14.65 31.58
C ASP A 264 -28.29 14.85 32.13
N PHE A 265 -27.43 13.83 31.98
CA PHE A 265 -26.01 13.93 32.35
C PHE A 265 -25.30 14.98 31.51
N ARG A 266 -25.51 14.98 30.18
CA ARG A 266 -24.94 15.98 29.27
C ARG A 266 -25.36 17.40 29.66
N ASP A 267 -26.66 17.65 29.88
CA ASP A 267 -27.17 18.99 30.20
C ASP A 267 -26.64 19.50 31.56
N ALA A 268 -26.36 18.59 32.50
CA ALA A 268 -25.82 18.91 33.81
C ALA A 268 -24.30 19.08 33.84
N THR A 269 -23.56 18.61 32.83
CA THR A 269 -22.10 18.49 32.84
C THR A 269 -21.44 19.41 31.79
N PRO A 270 -20.76 20.52 32.22
CA PRO A 270 -20.15 21.47 31.32
C PRO A 270 -19.17 20.87 30.29
N SER A 271 -18.36 19.90 30.71
CA SER A 271 -17.42 19.22 29.82
C SER A 271 -18.08 18.33 28.76
N GLN A 272 -19.37 18.06 28.91
CA GLN A 272 -20.16 17.32 27.95
C GLN A 272 -20.86 18.26 26.97
N TYR A 273 -21.64 19.23 27.46
CA TYR A 273 -22.38 20.14 26.58
C TYR A 273 -21.50 21.20 25.89
N ALA A 274 -20.25 21.37 26.30
CA ALA A 274 -19.29 22.22 25.58
C ALA A 274 -18.91 21.64 24.22
N ASN A 275 -18.99 20.32 24.04
CA ASN A 275 -18.77 19.65 22.79
C ASN A 275 -20.05 19.66 21.92
N GLY A 276 -19.91 19.55 20.60
CA GLY A 276 -21.03 19.50 19.69
C GLY A 276 -21.95 18.33 19.96
N LEU A 277 -21.40 17.18 20.31
CA LEU A 277 -22.11 15.94 20.65
C LEU A 277 -21.49 15.24 21.86
N SER A 278 -22.27 14.37 22.52
CA SER A 278 -21.77 13.34 23.46
C SER A 278 -22.18 11.97 22.97
N HIS A 279 -21.23 11.04 22.93
CA HIS A 279 -21.48 9.66 22.52
C HIS A 279 -21.07 8.67 23.60
N LEU A 280 -22.02 7.82 24.03
CA LEU A 280 -21.82 6.80 25.04
C LEU A 280 -21.58 5.44 24.37
N PHE A 281 -20.47 4.80 24.67
CA PHE A 281 -20.26 3.38 24.43
C PHE A 281 -20.64 2.60 25.69
N THR A 282 -21.74 1.85 25.62
CA THR A 282 -22.21 1.03 26.75
C THR A 282 -21.75 -0.42 26.60
N GLY A 283 -21.29 -1.00 27.70
CA GLY A 283 -20.98 -2.43 27.78
C GLY A 283 -22.20 -3.29 28.13
N ARG A 284 -23.38 -2.71 28.21
CA ARG A 284 -24.64 -3.39 28.51
C ARG A 284 -25.16 -4.10 27.27
N ASP A 285 -25.85 -5.22 27.50
CA ASP A 285 -26.66 -5.89 26.48
C ASP A 285 -28.06 -5.30 26.58
N LEU A 286 -28.37 -4.37 25.67
CA LEU A 286 -29.60 -3.60 25.69
C LEU A 286 -30.82 -4.50 25.40
N ASP A 287 -31.98 -4.10 25.94
CA ASP A 287 -33.22 -4.85 25.75
C ASP A 287 -33.59 -4.95 24.26
N THR A 288 -34.18 -6.07 23.87
CA THR A 288 -34.57 -6.37 22.51
C THR A 288 -33.39 -6.55 21.55
N THR A 289 -33.54 -6.18 20.29
CA THR A 289 -32.47 -6.21 19.26
C THR A 289 -31.83 -4.85 19.04
N THR A 290 -32.14 -3.85 19.89
CA THR A 290 -31.60 -2.50 19.77
C THR A 290 -30.14 -2.47 20.21
N VAL A 291 -29.26 -2.01 19.34
CA VAL A 291 -27.81 -1.88 19.61
C VAL A 291 -27.32 -0.44 19.60
N GLY A 292 -28.19 0.52 19.26
CA GLY A 292 -27.89 1.93 19.29
C GLY A 292 -29.16 2.78 19.27
N VAL A 293 -29.05 4.00 19.74
CA VAL A 293 -30.12 5.01 19.71
C VAL A 293 -29.53 6.41 19.79
N ALA A 294 -30.09 7.34 18.99
CA ALA A 294 -29.70 8.74 19.01
C ALA A 294 -30.88 9.67 18.70
N TYR A 295 -30.71 10.96 19.02
CA TYR A 295 -31.64 11.99 18.60
C TYR A 295 -31.30 12.46 17.19
N THR A 296 -32.26 12.46 16.28
CA THR A 296 -32.10 12.90 14.90
C THR A 296 -32.01 14.41 14.78
N GLY A 297 -30.98 14.93 14.07
CA GLY A 297 -30.80 16.38 13.82
C GLY A 297 -30.49 17.16 15.09
N ALA A 298 -29.66 16.63 15.95
CA ALA A 298 -29.39 17.15 17.29
C ALA A 298 -28.02 17.85 17.42
N LEU A 299 -27.36 18.17 16.30
CA LEU A 299 -26.07 18.88 16.29
C LEU A 299 -26.14 20.15 17.13
N CYS A 300 -25.11 20.40 17.93
CA CYS A 300 -24.96 21.58 18.80
C CYS A 300 -26.04 21.73 19.87
N SER A 301 -26.93 20.76 20.02
CA SER A 301 -27.95 20.82 21.06
C SER A 301 -27.31 20.58 22.42
N ARG A 302 -27.45 21.54 23.34
CA ARG A 302 -26.93 21.43 24.70
C ARG A 302 -27.42 20.16 25.39
N ARG A 303 -28.71 19.84 25.24
CA ARG A 303 -29.36 18.71 25.92
C ARG A 303 -29.41 17.47 25.02
N PHE A 304 -29.87 17.60 23.78
CA PHE A 304 -30.20 16.49 22.91
C PHE A 304 -29.05 16.07 21.95
N GLY A 305 -27.91 16.75 21.99
CA GLY A 305 -26.72 16.36 21.20
C GLY A 305 -26.09 15.09 21.76
N ALA A 306 -26.83 13.98 21.74
CA ALA A 306 -26.48 12.73 22.41
C ALA A 306 -26.88 11.52 21.57
N GLY A 307 -26.08 10.47 21.64
CA GLY A 307 -26.32 9.16 21.09
C GLY A 307 -25.54 8.10 21.85
N LEU A 308 -25.94 6.85 21.72
CA LEU A 308 -25.23 5.74 22.38
C LEU A 308 -25.14 4.51 21.47
N THR A 309 -24.10 3.71 21.71
CA THR A 309 -23.81 2.45 21.02
C THR A 309 -23.61 1.34 22.04
N GLN A 310 -24.29 0.20 21.85
CA GLN A 310 -23.95 -1.03 22.54
C GLN A 310 -22.63 -1.58 21.96
N ALA A 311 -21.56 -1.45 22.73
CA ALA A 311 -20.22 -1.80 22.29
C ALA A 311 -19.77 -3.15 22.85
N THR A 312 -20.56 -4.18 22.57
CA THR A 312 -20.34 -5.56 23.02
C THR A 312 -19.89 -6.49 21.90
N HIS A 313 -19.74 -5.96 20.68
CA HIS A 313 -19.36 -6.70 19.48
C HIS A 313 -17.86 -6.51 19.14
N ASN A 314 -17.46 -6.84 17.92
CA ASN A 314 -16.14 -6.51 17.41
C ASN A 314 -15.99 -5.00 17.11
N VAL A 315 -14.74 -4.55 16.94
CA VAL A 315 -14.44 -3.12 16.75
C VAL A 315 -15.12 -2.54 15.51
N MET A 316 -15.15 -3.31 14.39
CA MET A 316 -15.78 -2.85 13.15
C MET A 316 -17.29 -2.63 13.34
N THR A 317 -17.99 -3.62 13.87
CA THR A 317 -19.44 -3.53 14.10
C THR A 317 -19.80 -2.38 15.04
N ASP A 318 -19.11 -2.25 16.17
CA ASP A 318 -19.35 -1.16 17.11
C ASP A 318 -19.07 0.21 16.49
N SER A 319 -18.05 0.30 15.60
CA SER A 319 -17.76 1.53 14.85
C SER A 319 -18.86 1.87 13.83
N LEU A 320 -19.41 0.87 13.13
CA LEU A 320 -20.52 1.08 12.20
C LEU A 320 -21.81 1.49 12.92
N ILE A 321 -22.11 0.88 14.09
CA ILE A 321 -23.23 1.31 14.92
C ILE A 321 -23.02 2.75 15.37
N ALA A 322 -21.83 3.10 15.86
CA ALA A 322 -21.52 4.47 16.27
C ALA A 322 -21.63 5.47 15.10
N ALA A 323 -21.20 5.08 13.89
CA ALA A 323 -21.36 5.90 12.69
C ALA A 323 -22.85 6.12 12.35
N HIS A 324 -23.67 5.08 12.46
CA HIS A 324 -25.11 5.16 12.28
C HIS A 324 -25.77 6.12 13.28
N GLU A 325 -25.49 5.96 14.58
CA GLU A 325 -26.08 6.79 15.62
C GLU A 325 -25.64 8.26 15.53
N LEU A 326 -24.35 8.49 15.21
CA LEU A 326 -23.89 9.85 14.91
C LEU A 326 -24.51 10.37 13.63
N GLY A 327 -24.76 9.54 12.59
CA GLY A 327 -25.53 9.91 11.41
C GLY A 327 -26.90 10.48 11.76
N HIS A 328 -27.61 9.87 12.71
CA HIS A 328 -28.85 10.45 13.26
C HIS A 328 -28.62 11.82 13.90
N ASN A 329 -27.62 11.95 14.77
CA ASN A 329 -27.31 13.24 15.36
C ASN A 329 -27.02 14.32 14.32
N PHE A 330 -26.42 13.95 13.19
CA PHE A 330 -26.15 14.82 12.05
C PHE A 330 -27.38 15.10 11.17
N GLY A 331 -28.50 14.42 11.39
CA GLY A 331 -29.76 14.69 10.71
C GLY A 331 -30.23 13.60 9.74
N ALA A 332 -29.44 12.56 9.50
CA ALA A 332 -29.86 11.47 8.63
C ALA A 332 -31.01 10.67 9.28
N PRO A 333 -32.13 10.46 8.58
CA PRO A 333 -33.17 9.52 9.00
C PRO A 333 -32.79 8.11 8.51
N HIS A 334 -33.56 7.08 8.93
CA HIS A 334 -33.37 5.75 8.39
C HIS A 334 -33.64 5.67 6.89
N ASP A 335 -32.74 5.05 6.15
CA ASP A 335 -32.91 4.69 4.74
C ASP A 335 -33.97 3.60 4.57
N GLY A 336 -34.74 3.65 3.47
CA GLY A 336 -35.72 2.64 3.11
C GLY A 336 -36.94 2.51 4.06
N THR A 337 -37.03 3.34 5.10
CA THR A 337 -38.11 3.26 6.08
C THR A 337 -39.30 4.11 5.62
N SER A 338 -40.51 3.52 5.65
CA SER A 338 -41.71 4.22 5.21
C SER A 338 -42.01 5.46 6.05
N GLY A 339 -42.13 6.61 5.39
CA GLY A 339 -42.34 7.92 6.01
C GLY A 339 -41.06 8.65 6.36
N SER A 340 -39.90 8.04 6.15
CA SER A 340 -38.58 8.69 6.22
C SER A 340 -38.38 9.60 5.01
N ALA A 341 -37.58 10.66 5.15
CA ALA A 341 -37.14 11.47 4.02
C ALA A 341 -36.34 10.66 3.00
N CYS A 342 -35.64 9.59 3.45
CA CYS A 342 -34.89 8.68 2.62
C CYS A 342 -35.63 7.34 2.35
N GLU A 343 -36.96 7.33 2.31
CA GLU A 343 -37.81 6.14 2.04
C GLU A 343 -37.47 5.46 0.70
N SER A 344 -36.98 6.21 -0.29
CA SER A 344 -36.65 5.67 -1.62
C SER A 344 -35.36 4.89 -1.68
N GLU A 345 -34.51 5.03 -0.67
CA GLU A 345 -33.27 4.26 -0.59
C GLU A 345 -33.52 2.78 -0.29
N THR A 346 -32.76 1.89 -0.87
CA THR A 346 -33.09 0.45 -0.85
C THR A 346 -32.65 -0.30 0.41
N GLY A 347 -32.08 0.40 1.37
CA GLY A 347 -31.74 -0.16 2.68
C GLY A 347 -30.37 -0.82 2.80
N ASP A 348 -29.53 -0.73 1.76
CA ASP A 348 -28.18 -1.30 1.74
C ASP A 348 -27.11 -0.23 2.07
N PHE A 349 -27.34 0.57 3.11
CA PHE A 349 -26.47 1.68 3.52
C PHE A 349 -26.31 1.73 5.04
N ILE A 350 -25.34 2.52 5.53
CA ILE A 350 -25.07 2.68 6.98
C ILE A 350 -26.36 3.10 7.73
N MET A 351 -27.20 3.98 7.14
CA MET A 351 -28.44 4.45 7.78
C MET A 351 -29.64 3.51 7.59
N ALA A 352 -29.44 2.27 7.16
CA ALA A 352 -30.51 1.28 7.21
C ALA A 352 -30.97 1.07 8.66
N PRO A 353 -32.29 0.79 8.92
CA PRO A 353 -32.81 0.63 10.28
C PRO A 353 -32.26 -0.59 11.02
N ARG A 354 -31.34 -1.30 10.40
CA ARG A 354 -30.59 -2.43 10.95
C ARG A 354 -29.19 -2.41 10.38
N ILE A 355 -28.23 -2.73 11.20
CA ILE A 355 -26.87 -2.92 10.72
C ILE A 355 -26.86 -4.15 9.79
N ASN A 356 -26.56 -3.92 8.54
CA ASN A 356 -26.62 -4.91 7.45
C ASN A 356 -25.23 -5.25 6.87
N GLY A 357 -24.17 -4.64 7.42
CA GLY A 357 -22.81 -4.84 6.93
C GLY A 357 -22.44 -3.94 5.76
N GLU A 358 -23.14 -2.83 5.58
CA GLU A 358 -22.81 -1.83 4.56
C GLU A 358 -21.86 -0.76 5.09
N ASP A 359 -21.11 -0.13 4.19
CA ASP A 359 -19.95 0.68 4.49
C ASP A 359 -20.06 2.16 4.09
N GLN A 360 -21.18 2.54 3.47
CA GLN A 360 -21.40 3.89 2.97
C GLN A 360 -22.73 4.47 3.44
N PHE A 361 -22.78 5.80 3.61
CA PHE A 361 -24.03 6.53 3.69
C PHE A 361 -24.68 6.62 2.30
N SER A 362 -26.01 6.58 2.25
CA SER A 362 -26.73 6.87 1.02
C SER A 362 -26.56 8.33 0.60
N SER A 363 -26.76 8.61 -0.67
CA SER A 363 -26.77 10.00 -1.16
C SER A 363 -27.82 10.85 -0.46
N CYS A 364 -28.98 10.28 -0.16
CA CYS A 364 -30.03 10.96 0.61
C CYS A 364 -29.57 11.27 2.04
N SER A 365 -28.98 10.31 2.74
CA SER A 365 -28.47 10.50 4.10
C SER A 365 -27.37 11.57 4.14
N ILE A 366 -26.45 11.56 3.16
CA ILE A 366 -25.42 12.61 3.04
C ILE A 366 -26.06 13.99 2.84
N GLU A 367 -27.07 14.12 1.97
CA GLU A 367 -27.77 15.38 1.74
C GLU A 367 -28.45 15.89 3.01
N GLN A 368 -29.16 15.02 3.75
CA GLN A 368 -29.81 15.39 5.03
C GLN A 368 -28.78 15.84 6.07
N MET A 369 -27.65 15.12 6.20
CA MET A 369 -26.57 15.48 7.11
C MET A 369 -25.90 16.80 6.73
N GLN A 370 -25.61 17.01 5.44
CA GLN A 370 -24.98 18.23 4.96
C GLN A 370 -25.84 19.46 5.21
N ASP A 371 -27.15 19.32 5.11
CA ASP A 371 -28.11 20.38 5.46
C ASP A 371 -28.03 20.79 6.93
N ASP A 372 -27.88 19.84 7.85
CA ASP A 372 -27.71 20.11 9.28
C ASP A 372 -26.29 20.64 9.59
N VAL A 373 -25.24 20.12 8.93
CA VAL A 373 -23.85 20.62 9.02
C VAL A 373 -23.79 22.10 8.66
N ASN A 374 -24.35 22.50 7.52
CA ASN A 374 -24.36 23.88 7.04
C ASN A 374 -25.08 24.87 8.00
N ARG A 375 -25.93 24.38 8.89
CA ARG A 375 -26.66 25.17 9.87
C ARG A 375 -26.09 25.11 11.29
N ALA A 376 -25.20 24.16 11.52
CA ALA A 376 -24.69 23.87 12.86
C ALA A 376 -23.66 24.90 13.32
N SER A 377 -23.87 25.48 14.51
CA SER A 377 -22.95 26.48 15.09
C SER A 377 -21.74 25.90 15.81
N CYS A 378 -21.72 24.60 16.06
CA CYS A 378 -20.61 23.88 16.70
C CYS A 378 -19.69 23.15 15.71
N ILE A 379 -19.99 23.28 14.41
CA ILE A 379 -19.09 22.83 13.36
C ILE A 379 -18.28 24.04 12.91
N THR A 380 -16.98 23.88 12.88
CA THR A 380 -16.05 24.94 12.51
C THR A 380 -15.29 24.55 11.25
N PRO A 381 -15.14 25.48 10.29
CA PRO A 381 -14.31 25.22 9.12
C PRO A 381 -12.88 24.88 9.54
N LEU A 382 -12.30 23.85 8.93
CA LEU A 382 -10.86 23.62 9.01
C LEU A 382 -10.12 24.74 8.30
N PRO A 383 -8.88 25.03 8.70
CA PRO A 383 -8.05 26.02 8.00
C PRO A 383 -8.02 25.74 6.50
N SER A 384 -8.16 26.80 5.71
CA SER A 384 -8.50 26.74 4.30
C SER A 384 -7.39 26.23 3.37
N THR A 385 -6.18 26.14 3.82
CA THR A 385 -5.05 25.61 3.05
C THR A 385 -4.24 24.65 3.91
N ASP A 386 -4.18 23.40 3.49
CA ASP A 386 -3.35 22.38 4.08
C ASP A 386 -2.88 21.45 2.95
N VAL A 387 -1.57 21.26 2.82
CA VAL A 387 -0.98 20.39 1.80
C VAL A 387 -0.24 19.26 2.48
N ALA A 388 -0.57 18.03 2.11
CA ALA A 388 0.01 16.83 2.68
C ALA A 388 0.83 16.06 1.65
N MET A 389 1.92 15.42 2.09
CA MET A 389 2.67 14.46 1.29
C MET A 389 2.29 13.04 1.65
N VAL A 390 2.11 12.22 0.62
CA VAL A 390 1.90 10.78 0.75
C VAL A 390 2.94 10.06 -0.09
N GLY A 391 3.58 9.05 0.49
CA GLY A 391 4.52 8.20 -0.23
C GLY A 391 3.79 7.03 -0.88
N GLY A 392 3.70 7.00 -2.20
CA GLY A 392 3.31 5.83 -2.96
C GLY A 392 4.55 4.99 -3.24
N GLY A 393 4.73 3.87 -2.55
CA GLY A 393 5.96 3.08 -2.62
C GLY A 393 6.10 2.26 -3.90
N GLN A 394 7.33 1.82 -4.18
CA GLN A 394 7.58 0.71 -5.08
C GLN A 394 7.39 -0.61 -4.33
N SER A 395 6.60 -1.53 -4.86
CA SER A 395 6.47 -2.87 -4.30
C SER A 395 7.68 -3.74 -4.69
N GLY A 396 8.38 -4.29 -3.69
CA GLY A 396 9.44 -5.27 -3.84
C GLY A 396 10.87 -4.70 -3.96
N ALA A 397 11.86 -5.60 -3.84
CA ALA A 397 13.26 -5.27 -3.98
C ALA A 397 13.64 -5.06 -5.45
N VAL A 398 14.56 -4.11 -5.69
CA VAL A 398 15.13 -3.80 -7.01
C VAL A 398 16.53 -4.39 -7.09
N LEU A 399 16.87 -5.02 -8.20
CA LEU A 399 18.22 -5.53 -8.40
C LEU A 399 19.20 -4.37 -8.70
N LEU A 400 20.40 -4.47 -8.14
CA LEU A 400 21.48 -3.51 -8.40
C LEU A 400 21.70 -3.27 -9.89
N GLY A 401 21.66 -2.00 -10.31
CA GLY A 401 21.82 -1.58 -11.69
C GLY A 401 20.51 -1.51 -12.48
N ASN A 402 19.38 -1.86 -11.88
CA ASN A 402 18.05 -1.68 -12.47
C ASN A 402 17.43 -0.36 -12.04
N ASP A 403 16.41 0.05 -12.79
CA ASP A 403 15.63 1.23 -12.49
C ASP A 403 14.65 0.95 -11.36
N ALA A 404 14.60 1.87 -10.41
CA ALA A 404 13.58 1.97 -9.39
C ALA A 404 12.61 3.10 -9.74
N THR A 405 11.32 2.87 -9.60
CA THR A 405 10.29 3.90 -9.73
C THR A 405 9.77 4.25 -8.35
N VAL A 406 9.82 5.53 -8.00
CA VAL A 406 9.32 6.06 -6.72
C VAL A 406 8.22 7.06 -7.01
N VAL A 407 7.12 6.96 -6.29
CA VAL A 407 5.96 7.82 -6.48
C VAL A 407 5.65 8.53 -5.18
N PHE A 408 5.32 9.81 -5.27
CA PHE A 408 4.80 10.62 -4.18
C PHE A 408 3.55 11.35 -4.66
N ASP A 409 2.57 11.45 -3.79
CA ASP A 409 1.39 12.26 -4.02
C ASP A 409 1.40 13.46 -3.08
N VAL A 410 1.20 14.65 -3.64
CA VAL A 410 0.90 15.85 -2.88
C VAL A 410 -0.59 16.12 -2.98
N ASN A 411 -1.27 16.20 -1.84
CA ASN A 411 -2.71 16.41 -1.74
C ASN A 411 -2.99 17.72 -1.01
N SER A 412 -3.90 18.53 -1.54
CA SER A 412 -4.49 19.64 -0.78
C SER A 412 -5.66 19.08 0.03
N VAL A 413 -5.48 18.98 1.34
CA VAL A 413 -6.50 18.48 2.29
C VAL A 413 -7.30 19.62 2.92
N GLY A 414 -6.99 20.87 2.55
CA GLY A 414 -7.74 22.07 2.94
C GLY A 414 -8.86 22.42 1.96
N THR A 415 -9.70 23.37 2.35
CA THR A 415 -10.88 23.83 1.59
C THR A 415 -10.58 24.77 0.45
N GLU A 416 -9.47 25.50 0.54
CA GLU A 416 -9.09 26.51 -0.46
C GLU A 416 -7.95 26.01 -1.33
N THR A 417 -7.75 26.73 -2.42
CA THR A 417 -6.61 26.48 -3.31
C THR A 417 -5.31 26.80 -2.60
N ALA A 418 -4.42 25.84 -2.52
CA ALA A 418 -3.07 26.07 -2.04
C ALA A 418 -2.22 26.69 -3.16
N ASP A 419 -1.64 27.84 -2.87
CA ASP A 419 -0.80 28.59 -3.82
C ASP A 419 0.68 28.32 -3.60
N SER A 420 1.46 28.42 -4.69
CA SER A 420 2.92 28.26 -4.67
C SER A 420 3.38 26.92 -4.09
N VAL A 421 2.65 25.86 -4.41
CA VAL A 421 2.99 24.51 -3.96
C VAL A 421 4.27 24.04 -4.65
N ASN A 422 5.27 23.70 -3.84
CA ASN A 422 6.54 23.13 -4.30
C ASN A 422 6.82 21.85 -3.54
N VAL A 423 7.44 20.89 -4.23
CA VAL A 423 7.87 19.63 -3.63
C VAL A 423 9.35 19.44 -3.89
N ASP A 424 10.10 19.19 -2.84
CA ASP A 424 11.51 18.82 -2.90
C ASP A 424 11.66 17.36 -2.48
N VAL A 425 12.27 16.55 -3.35
CA VAL A 425 12.56 15.14 -3.07
C VAL A 425 14.07 14.98 -2.92
N THR A 426 14.52 14.60 -1.74
CA THR A 426 15.92 14.27 -1.48
C THR A 426 16.25 12.93 -2.11
N ILE A 427 17.27 12.90 -2.96
CA ILE A 427 17.77 11.70 -3.62
C ILE A 427 18.83 11.06 -2.73
N PRO A 428 18.63 9.81 -2.27
CA PRO A 428 19.57 9.14 -1.37
C PRO A 428 20.87 8.77 -2.10
N SER A 429 21.93 8.55 -1.34
CA SER A 429 23.17 7.98 -1.87
C SER A 429 22.93 6.53 -2.33
N GLY A 430 23.61 6.11 -3.39
CA GLY A 430 23.48 4.76 -3.94
C GLY A 430 22.42 4.62 -5.02
N VAL A 431 21.82 5.73 -5.43
CA VAL A 431 20.98 5.83 -6.64
C VAL A 431 21.37 7.05 -7.45
N THR A 432 21.05 7.03 -8.73
CA THR A 432 21.23 8.19 -9.63
C THR A 432 19.89 8.45 -10.30
N LEU A 433 19.36 9.66 -10.14
CA LEU A 433 18.11 10.06 -10.78
C LEU A 433 18.28 10.04 -12.30
N ASP A 434 17.38 9.34 -13.00
CA ASP A 434 17.27 9.31 -14.46
C ASP A 434 16.23 10.33 -14.95
N SER A 435 15.08 10.34 -14.29
CA SER A 435 14.00 11.27 -14.64
C SER A 435 13.13 11.60 -13.44
N VAL A 436 12.52 12.80 -13.48
CA VAL A 436 11.48 13.24 -12.56
C VAL A 436 10.38 13.94 -13.33
N SER A 437 9.14 13.66 -12.99
CA SER A 437 7.96 14.29 -13.60
C SER A 437 6.86 14.46 -12.55
N ALA A 438 5.96 15.39 -12.81
CA ALA A 438 4.74 15.58 -12.04
C ALA A 438 3.52 15.65 -12.96
N THR A 439 2.36 15.25 -12.48
CA THR A 439 1.10 15.37 -13.23
C THR A 439 0.67 16.83 -13.43
N SER A 440 1.17 17.73 -12.58
CA SER A 440 1.00 19.18 -12.68
C SER A 440 2.32 19.88 -12.43
N GLY A 441 2.57 21.00 -13.11
CA GLY A 441 3.77 21.81 -12.93
C GLY A 441 5.00 21.28 -13.67
N ASN A 442 6.18 21.66 -13.19
CA ASN A 442 7.46 21.30 -13.80
C ASN A 442 8.45 20.85 -12.74
N CYS A 443 9.20 19.79 -13.05
CA CYS A 443 10.24 19.27 -12.18
C CYS A 443 11.63 19.53 -12.76
N THR A 444 12.63 19.69 -11.89
CA THR A 444 14.06 19.85 -12.24
C THR A 444 14.91 18.96 -11.36
N ASP A 445 15.95 18.38 -11.95
CA ASP A 445 16.98 17.65 -11.21
C ASP A 445 18.10 18.60 -10.79
N GLY A 446 18.37 18.69 -9.48
CA GLY A 446 19.45 19.48 -8.87
C GLY A 446 20.68 18.64 -8.49
N GLY A 447 20.76 17.35 -8.90
CA GLY A 447 21.90 16.46 -8.66
C GLY A 447 21.95 15.79 -7.28
N GLY A 448 21.02 16.08 -6.40
CA GLY A 448 20.90 15.51 -5.04
C GLY A 448 19.51 15.78 -4.45
N THR A 449 18.78 16.66 -5.11
CA THR A 449 17.39 16.99 -4.80
C THR A 449 16.65 17.20 -6.11
N ALA A 450 15.52 16.53 -6.28
CA ALA A 450 14.59 16.81 -7.36
C ALA A 450 13.56 17.82 -6.85
N SER A 451 13.42 18.97 -7.53
CA SER A 451 12.49 20.03 -7.13
C SER A 451 11.38 20.18 -8.16
N CYS A 452 10.13 20.09 -7.72
CA CYS A 452 8.92 20.20 -8.53
C CYS A 452 8.11 21.44 -8.13
N ALA A 453 7.99 22.40 -9.04
CA ALA A 453 7.08 23.53 -8.88
C ALA A 453 5.69 23.10 -9.39
N ILE A 454 4.82 22.70 -8.47
CA ILE A 454 3.47 22.20 -8.78
C ILE A 454 2.53 23.36 -9.13
N GLY A 455 2.74 24.52 -8.48
CA GLY A 455 1.94 25.72 -8.70
C GLY A 455 0.75 25.80 -7.76
N THR A 456 -0.46 25.94 -8.30
CA THR A 456 -1.71 25.98 -7.51
C THR A 456 -2.34 24.60 -7.48
N VAL A 457 -2.78 24.17 -6.28
CA VAL A 457 -3.52 22.92 -6.07
C VAL A 457 -4.85 23.26 -5.42
N ALA A 458 -5.94 22.97 -6.13
CA ALA A 458 -7.28 23.23 -5.60
C ALA A 458 -7.57 22.35 -4.38
N GLY A 459 -8.38 22.85 -3.44
CA GLY A 459 -8.81 22.07 -2.29
C GLY A 459 -9.41 20.73 -2.72
N GLY A 460 -9.04 19.64 -2.04
CA GLY A 460 -9.42 18.28 -2.39
C GLY A 460 -8.79 17.71 -3.67
N SER A 461 -7.84 18.41 -4.29
CA SER A 461 -7.10 17.94 -5.46
C SER A 461 -5.66 17.61 -5.09
N GLY A 462 -4.95 16.93 -5.99
CA GLY A 462 -3.55 16.58 -5.78
C GLY A 462 -2.74 16.54 -7.07
N ALA A 463 -1.45 16.26 -6.91
CA ALA A 463 -0.54 15.99 -8.01
C ALA A 463 0.37 14.82 -7.64
N THR A 464 0.63 13.95 -8.59
CA THR A 464 1.54 12.81 -8.43
C THR A 464 2.90 13.16 -9.00
N ILE A 465 3.96 12.88 -8.24
CA ILE A 465 5.36 13.05 -8.63
C ILE A 465 5.94 11.66 -8.82
N THR A 466 6.50 11.40 -10.00
CA THR A 466 7.14 10.13 -10.33
C THR A 466 8.63 10.36 -10.59
N LEU A 467 9.46 9.60 -9.90
CA LEU A 467 10.90 9.56 -10.08
C LEU A 467 11.29 8.19 -10.63
N THR A 468 12.20 8.17 -11.60
CA THR A 468 12.90 6.96 -12.02
C THR A 468 14.38 7.13 -11.69
N ALA A 469 14.95 6.19 -10.98
CA ALA A 469 16.34 6.26 -10.53
C ALA A 469 17.05 4.93 -10.74
N VAL A 470 18.29 4.99 -11.27
CA VAL A 470 19.16 3.83 -11.45
C VAL A 470 19.87 3.51 -10.14
N THR A 471 19.78 2.27 -9.68
CA THR A 471 20.43 1.83 -8.44
C THR A 471 21.93 1.59 -8.66
N SER A 472 22.78 2.05 -7.74
CA SER A 472 24.25 1.94 -7.83
C SER A 472 24.91 1.36 -6.59
N ALA A 473 24.16 1.17 -5.49
CA ALA A 473 24.64 0.53 -4.25
C ALA A 473 23.59 -0.43 -3.69
N VAL A 474 24.05 -1.50 -3.06
CA VAL A 474 23.22 -2.50 -2.37
C VAL A 474 22.77 -1.96 -1.00
N GLY A 475 21.60 -2.31 -0.56
CA GLY A 475 21.03 -1.92 0.73
C GLY A 475 19.74 -1.14 0.58
N THR A 476 19.35 -0.40 1.61
CA THR A 476 18.16 0.43 1.58
C THR A 476 18.50 1.86 1.12
N ALA A 477 17.59 2.49 0.40
CA ALA A 477 17.71 3.88 -0.04
C ALA A 477 16.38 4.59 0.21
N ASP A 478 16.42 5.66 1.04
CA ASP A 478 15.24 6.41 1.48
C ASP A 478 15.10 7.70 0.67
N PHE A 479 14.04 7.81 -0.10
CA PHE A 479 13.62 9.04 -0.75
C PHE A 479 12.73 9.80 0.20
N VAL A 480 13.06 11.05 0.48
CA VAL A 480 12.28 11.92 1.37
C VAL A 480 11.73 13.07 0.56
N ALA A 481 10.40 13.14 0.47
CA ALA A 481 9.69 14.23 -0.17
C ALA A 481 9.15 15.21 0.87
N THR A 482 9.29 16.49 0.62
CA THR A 482 8.73 17.57 1.46
C THR A 482 7.97 18.55 0.59
N VAL A 483 6.71 18.82 0.95
CA VAL A 483 5.89 19.85 0.29
C VAL A 483 5.95 21.15 1.07
N THR A 484 5.86 22.28 0.35
CA THR A 484 5.68 23.61 0.90
C THR A 484 4.63 24.36 0.10
N ALA A 485 3.83 25.20 0.76
CA ALA A 485 2.87 26.09 0.14
C ALA A 485 3.01 27.52 0.73
N ALA A 486 2.35 28.50 0.12
CA ALA A 486 2.36 29.88 0.62
C ALA A 486 1.71 29.99 2.01
N THR A 487 0.67 29.21 2.24
CA THR A 487 0.00 29.02 3.53
C THR A 487 -0.27 27.54 3.72
N ASP A 488 -0.08 27.05 4.94
CA ASP A 488 -0.24 25.66 5.30
C ASP A 488 -0.57 25.55 6.78
N ALA A 489 -1.65 24.89 7.10
CA ALA A 489 -2.16 24.84 8.46
C ALA A 489 -1.54 23.71 9.30
N ASP A 490 -1.16 22.61 8.68
CA ASP A 490 -0.49 21.49 9.35
C ASP A 490 0.80 21.09 8.63
N SER A 491 1.88 21.80 8.94
CA SER A 491 3.21 21.45 8.42
C SER A 491 3.73 20.08 8.86
N GLY A 492 3.01 19.39 9.76
CA GLY A 492 3.38 18.08 10.26
C GLY A 492 3.07 16.94 9.31
N ASN A 493 2.22 17.16 8.29
CA ASN A 493 1.87 16.19 7.25
C ASN A 493 2.63 16.44 5.94
N ASN A 494 3.56 17.39 5.91
CA ASN A 494 4.26 17.85 4.70
C ASN A 494 5.38 16.95 4.24
N GLN A 495 5.70 15.88 4.94
CA GLN A 495 6.82 15.02 4.60
C GLN A 495 6.38 13.56 4.47
N ALA A 496 6.90 12.92 3.43
CA ALA A 496 6.76 11.47 3.23
C ALA A 496 8.10 10.84 2.86
N THR A 497 8.29 9.59 3.27
CA THR A 497 9.48 8.82 2.94
C THR A 497 9.08 7.55 2.20
N VAL A 498 9.73 7.31 1.06
CA VAL A 498 9.63 6.03 0.34
C VAL A 498 10.99 5.35 0.38
N GLN A 499 11.03 4.18 0.97
CA GLN A 499 12.22 3.34 1.02
C GLN A 499 12.19 2.31 -0.09
N ILE A 500 13.30 2.19 -0.83
CA ILE A 500 13.55 1.07 -1.73
C ILE A 500 14.62 0.15 -1.15
N THR A 501 14.48 -1.15 -1.38
CA THR A 501 15.52 -2.13 -1.07
C THR A 501 16.23 -2.52 -2.36
N VAL A 502 17.56 -2.44 -2.38
CA VAL A 502 18.39 -2.82 -3.52
C VAL A 502 19.11 -4.11 -3.20
N ASP A 503 18.70 -5.17 -3.88
CA ASP A 503 19.33 -6.47 -3.74
C ASP A 503 20.60 -6.58 -4.60
N PRO A 504 21.63 -7.30 -4.14
CA PRO A 504 22.82 -7.53 -4.93
C PRO A 504 22.48 -8.30 -6.21
N ALA A 505 22.96 -7.78 -7.33
CA ALA A 505 22.83 -8.44 -8.62
C ALA A 505 24.13 -8.32 -9.40
N ILE A 506 24.45 -9.39 -10.10
CA ILE A 506 25.53 -9.41 -11.10
C ILE A 506 24.94 -9.28 -12.51
N ASP A 507 25.83 -9.21 -13.48
CA ASP A 507 25.49 -9.29 -14.91
C ASP A 507 26.64 -10.00 -15.61
N LEU A 508 26.44 -11.28 -15.85
CA LEU A 508 27.42 -12.13 -16.54
C LEU A 508 27.04 -12.24 -18.01
N VAL A 509 27.95 -11.90 -18.89
CA VAL A 509 27.72 -11.94 -20.33
C VAL A 509 28.58 -13.02 -20.94
N ALA A 510 27.96 -13.96 -21.64
CA ALA A 510 28.67 -14.95 -22.46
C ALA A 510 28.84 -14.43 -23.88
N THR A 511 30.05 -14.54 -24.45
CA THR A 511 30.32 -14.17 -25.83
C THR A 511 30.96 -15.34 -26.58
N ALA A 512 30.39 -15.69 -27.72
CA ALA A 512 30.95 -16.75 -28.57
C ALA A 512 32.29 -16.33 -29.17
N ALA A 513 33.17 -17.29 -29.37
CA ALA A 513 34.39 -17.06 -30.14
C ALA A 513 34.07 -16.65 -31.56
N ALA A 514 34.98 -15.89 -32.21
CA ALA A 514 34.89 -15.60 -33.61
C ALA A 514 34.77 -16.90 -34.42
N ASN A 515 34.00 -16.88 -35.53
CA ASN A 515 33.82 -18.03 -36.39
C ASN A 515 35.17 -18.60 -36.81
N ALA A 516 35.38 -19.88 -36.59
CA ALA A 516 36.58 -20.60 -36.94
C ALA A 516 36.26 -21.70 -37.95
N GLN A 517 37.31 -22.15 -38.66
CA GLN A 517 37.22 -23.25 -39.61
C GLN A 517 38.26 -24.29 -39.27
N VAL A 518 37.91 -25.54 -39.45
CA VAL A 518 38.79 -26.69 -39.26
C VAL A 518 38.45 -27.76 -40.28
N THR A 519 39.38 -28.61 -40.62
CA THR A 519 39.10 -29.81 -41.42
C THR A 519 38.68 -30.96 -40.54
N VAL A 520 37.94 -31.93 -41.09
CA VAL A 520 37.58 -33.17 -40.39
C VAL A 520 38.86 -33.80 -39.81
N ASP A 521 38.79 -34.31 -38.59
CA ASP A 521 39.89 -34.90 -37.76
C ASP A 521 41.04 -33.92 -37.43
N SER A 522 40.81 -32.63 -37.57
CA SER A 522 41.76 -31.59 -37.15
C SER A 522 41.19 -30.75 -36.00
N SER A 523 42.09 -30.26 -35.15
CA SER A 523 41.75 -29.48 -33.98
C SER A 523 41.95 -27.98 -34.17
N THR A 524 41.19 -27.18 -33.44
CA THR A 524 41.37 -25.73 -33.31
C THR A 524 41.09 -25.30 -31.88
N THR A 525 41.57 -24.13 -31.48
CA THR A 525 41.26 -23.55 -30.19
C THR A 525 40.36 -22.37 -30.36
N LEU A 526 39.13 -22.50 -29.86
CA LEU A 526 38.17 -21.40 -29.78
C LEU A 526 38.40 -20.59 -28.49
N ARG A 527 38.08 -19.31 -28.52
CA ARG A 527 38.26 -18.39 -27.41
C ARG A 527 36.96 -17.61 -27.12
N PRO A 528 35.92 -18.27 -26.57
CA PRO A 528 34.79 -17.56 -26.05
C PRO A 528 35.19 -16.74 -24.85
N SER A 529 34.47 -15.64 -24.56
CA SER A 529 34.69 -14.83 -23.37
C SER A 529 33.50 -14.84 -22.42
N VAL A 530 33.81 -14.60 -21.16
CA VAL A 530 32.83 -14.34 -20.11
C VAL A 530 33.21 -13.04 -19.44
N GLN A 531 32.26 -12.13 -19.40
CA GLN A 531 32.40 -10.82 -18.77
C GLN A 531 31.48 -10.73 -17.57
N ASN A 532 31.97 -10.16 -16.47
CA ASN A 532 31.14 -9.62 -15.40
C ASN A 532 31.03 -8.11 -15.63
N SER A 533 29.89 -7.64 -16.16
CA SER A 533 29.64 -6.24 -16.46
C SER A 533 29.09 -5.45 -15.26
N SER A 534 28.82 -6.16 -14.14
CA SER A 534 28.33 -5.54 -12.90
C SER A 534 29.43 -4.88 -12.07
N SER A 535 29.03 -4.06 -11.09
CA SER A 535 29.95 -3.39 -10.16
C SER A 535 30.36 -4.25 -8.95
N ILE A 536 29.80 -5.47 -8.83
CA ILE A 536 30.11 -6.40 -7.75
C ILE A 536 30.81 -7.65 -8.28
N THR A 537 31.60 -8.31 -7.42
CA THR A 537 32.28 -9.56 -7.76
C THR A 537 31.28 -10.71 -7.75
N ALA A 538 31.25 -11.49 -8.83
CA ALA A 538 30.48 -12.74 -8.91
C ALA A 538 31.25 -13.86 -8.16
N THR A 539 30.52 -14.75 -7.46
CA THR A 539 31.09 -15.88 -6.73
C THR A 539 30.58 -17.23 -7.26
N ASN A 540 31.39 -18.27 -7.11
CA ASN A 540 31.08 -19.62 -7.59
C ASN A 540 30.67 -19.63 -9.08
N VAL A 541 31.45 -18.94 -9.91
CA VAL A 541 31.14 -18.81 -11.33
C VAL A 541 31.37 -20.15 -12.05
N SER A 542 30.37 -20.61 -12.75
CA SER A 542 30.42 -21.82 -13.58
C SER A 542 30.18 -21.45 -15.04
N VAL A 543 31.11 -21.87 -15.91
CA VAL A 543 30.94 -21.73 -17.37
C VAL A 543 30.88 -23.13 -17.95
N THR A 544 29.85 -23.40 -18.75
CA THR A 544 29.75 -24.65 -19.51
C THR A 544 29.82 -24.37 -20.99
N VAL A 545 30.62 -25.18 -21.69
CA VAL A 545 30.62 -25.17 -23.16
C VAL A 545 30.17 -26.55 -23.63
N THR A 546 29.02 -26.56 -24.31
CA THR A 546 28.40 -27.80 -24.80
C THR A 546 28.41 -27.82 -26.32
N THR A 547 28.78 -28.96 -26.91
CA THR A 547 28.82 -29.12 -28.35
C THR A 547 27.70 -30.00 -28.86
N GLY A 548 27.23 -29.66 -30.06
CA GLY A 548 26.37 -30.55 -30.86
C GLY A 548 27.15 -31.69 -31.54
N ALA A 549 26.44 -32.55 -32.26
CA ALA A 549 27.05 -33.62 -33.01
C ALA A 549 28.00 -33.07 -34.09
N GLY A 550 29.12 -33.76 -34.32
CA GLY A 550 30.09 -33.45 -35.39
C GLY A 550 31.27 -32.58 -34.96
N ILE A 551 31.37 -32.28 -33.66
CA ILE A 551 32.57 -31.72 -33.00
C ILE A 551 32.74 -32.37 -31.63
N SER A 552 33.99 -32.52 -31.21
CA SER A 552 34.36 -32.95 -29.87
C SER A 552 35.17 -31.87 -29.16
N ILE A 553 35.03 -31.80 -27.82
CA ILE A 553 35.90 -30.97 -26.98
C ILE A 553 37.07 -31.84 -26.49
N ASP A 554 38.30 -31.43 -26.82
CA ASP A 554 39.52 -32.19 -26.47
C ASP A 554 40.20 -31.63 -25.21
N SER A 555 40.05 -30.32 -25.00
CA SER A 555 40.65 -29.63 -23.86
C SER A 555 39.90 -28.34 -23.54
N ALA A 556 39.98 -27.95 -22.27
CA ALA A 556 39.45 -26.65 -21.81
C ALA A 556 40.40 -26.06 -20.78
N SER A 557 40.62 -24.77 -20.84
CA SER A 557 41.34 -24.03 -19.82
C SER A 557 40.80 -22.61 -19.68
N TRP A 558 40.88 -22.09 -18.48
CA TRP A 558 40.42 -20.77 -18.13
C TRP A 558 41.35 -20.10 -17.13
N ALA A 559 41.79 -18.87 -17.42
CA ALA A 559 42.76 -18.18 -16.57
C ALA A 559 42.16 -17.81 -15.18
N ALA A 560 40.85 -17.66 -15.08
CA ALA A 560 40.16 -17.34 -13.84
C ALA A 560 39.87 -18.56 -12.96
N GLY A 561 39.99 -19.79 -13.50
CA GLY A 561 39.58 -20.98 -12.76
C GLY A 561 40.14 -22.30 -13.30
N SER A 562 39.53 -23.41 -12.91
CA SER A 562 39.89 -24.76 -13.35
C SER A 562 38.78 -25.33 -14.28
N CYS A 563 39.19 -26.07 -15.30
CA CYS A 563 38.29 -26.70 -16.24
C CYS A 563 38.41 -28.22 -16.23
N SER A 564 37.32 -28.89 -16.50
CA SER A 564 37.22 -30.32 -16.79
C SER A 564 36.42 -30.55 -18.07
N VAL A 565 36.71 -31.63 -18.79
CA VAL A 565 35.95 -32.03 -19.99
C VAL A 565 35.40 -33.43 -19.74
N THR A 566 34.12 -33.60 -19.91
CA THR A 566 33.44 -34.89 -19.78
C THR A 566 32.28 -34.93 -20.81
N ASP A 567 32.20 -36.01 -21.58
CA ASP A 567 31.11 -36.26 -22.54
C ASP A 567 30.82 -35.07 -23.50
N ASN A 568 31.87 -34.43 -24.05
CA ASN A 568 31.77 -33.25 -24.93
C ASN A 568 31.18 -31.99 -24.25
N VAL A 569 31.23 -31.93 -22.93
CA VAL A 569 30.95 -30.73 -22.15
C VAL A 569 32.21 -30.29 -21.43
N ALA A 570 32.64 -29.07 -21.68
CA ALA A 570 33.66 -28.43 -20.86
C ALA A 570 32.97 -27.67 -19.74
N THR A 571 33.34 -27.97 -18.49
CA THR A 571 32.89 -27.24 -17.30
C THR A 571 34.06 -26.53 -16.67
N CYS A 572 34.00 -25.22 -16.57
CA CYS A 572 35.03 -24.37 -15.97
C CYS A 572 34.49 -23.67 -14.73
N LEU A 573 35.17 -23.76 -13.62
CA LEU A 573 34.75 -23.23 -12.34
C LEU A 573 35.77 -22.21 -11.83
N ALA A 574 35.29 -21.05 -11.40
CA ALA A 574 36.06 -20.04 -10.71
C ALA A 574 35.39 -19.70 -9.37
N SER A 575 36.20 -19.55 -8.33
CA SER A 575 35.66 -19.11 -7.02
C SER A 575 35.09 -17.70 -7.11
N THR A 576 35.70 -16.84 -7.93
CA THR A 576 35.28 -15.46 -8.12
C THR A 576 35.59 -14.97 -9.53
N LEU A 577 34.77 -14.04 -10.03
CA LEU A 577 35.02 -13.21 -11.21
C LEU A 577 34.83 -11.75 -10.82
N ALA A 578 35.92 -10.99 -10.88
CA ALA A 578 35.92 -9.61 -10.38
C ALA A 578 34.91 -8.73 -11.14
N ALA A 579 34.43 -7.68 -10.45
CA ALA A 579 33.61 -6.66 -11.07
C ALA A 579 34.29 -6.05 -12.30
N GLN A 580 33.52 -5.70 -13.33
CA GLN A 580 33.99 -5.05 -14.56
C GLN A 580 35.16 -5.78 -15.24
N SER A 581 35.18 -7.12 -15.16
CA SER A 581 36.24 -7.95 -15.74
C SER A 581 35.73 -8.76 -16.94
N ASP A 582 36.62 -8.95 -17.92
CA ASP A 582 36.40 -9.81 -19.10
C ASP A 582 37.51 -10.86 -19.15
N THR A 583 37.16 -12.12 -19.36
CA THR A 583 38.10 -13.24 -19.38
C THR A 583 37.81 -14.19 -20.54
N LEU A 584 38.89 -14.74 -21.12
CA LEU A 584 38.82 -15.67 -22.24
C LEU A 584 39.00 -17.11 -21.75
N LEU A 585 38.12 -17.98 -22.25
CA LEU A 585 38.37 -19.42 -22.19
C LEU A 585 39.21 -19.87 -23.40
N GLN A 586 39.91 -20.98 -23.27
CA GLN A 586 40.55 -21.66 -24.37
C GLN A 586 39.96 -23.07 -24.47
N ILE A 587 39.18 -23.30 -25.51
CA ILE A 587 38.46 -24.56 -25.74
C ILE A 587 39.05 -25.21 -27.02
N GLY A 588 39.79 -26.29 -26.82
CA GLY A 588 40.28 -27.14 -27.93
C GLY A 588 39.16 -28.00 -28.46
N MET A 589 38.86 -27.85 -29.73
CA MET A 589 37.77 -28.60 -30.38
C MET A 589 38.30 -29.29 -31.66
N THR A 590 37.86 -30.51 -31.88
CA THR A 590 38.12 -31.28 -33.10
C THR A 590 36.86 -31.46 -33.90
N GLY A 591 36.91 -31.16 -35.20
CA GLY A 591 35.83 -31.44 -36.13
C GLY A 591 35.75 -32.92 -36.46
N THR A 592 34.64 -33.57 -36.15
CA THR A 592 34.43 -35.02 -36.38
C THR A 592 33.55 -35.32 -37.59
N SER A 593 32.78 -34.35 -38.10
CA SER A 593 32.05 -34.50 -39.37
C SER A 593 31.82 -33.12 -40.02
N GLU A 594 31.84 -33.13 -41.35
CA GLU A 594 31.70 -31.94 -42.20
C GLU A 594 30.40 -31.17 -41.94
N GLY A 595 30.45 -29.84 -42.01
CA GLY A 595 29.33 -28.91 -41.95
C GLY A 595 29.52 -27.80 -40.93
N SER A 596 28.55 -26.90 -40.83
CA SER A 596 28.49 -25.89 -39.76
C SER A 596 28.00 -26.56 -38.50
N ARG A 597 28.79 -26.49 -37.43
CA ARG A 597 28.56 -27.13 -36.13
C ARG A 597 28.38 -26.07 -35.06
N SER A 598 27.33 -26.22 -34.25
CA SER A 598 27.04 -25.29 -33.15
C SER A 598 27.65 -25.77 -31.83
N TYR A 599 28.02 -24.82 -31.02
CA TYR A 599 28.30 -25.01 -29.63
C TYR A 599 27.59 -23.92 -28.83
N ILE A 600 27.31 -24.17 -27.54
CA ILE A 600 26.65 -23.22 -26.63
C ILE A 600 27.63 -22.91 -25.52
N VAL A 601 27.72 -21.66 -25.13
CA VAL A 601 28.44 -21.20 -23.94
C VAL A 601 27.39 -20.66 -22.97
N ASP A 602 27.31 -21.26 -21.79
CA ASP A 602 26.44 -20.83 -20.70
C ASP A 602 27.28 -20.42 -19.51
N VAL A 603 26.88 -19.34 -18.81
CA VAL A 603 27.53 -18.89 -17.59
C VAL A 603 26.51 -18.72 -16.48
N SER A 604 26.90 -19.02 -15.24
CA SER A 604 26.10 -18.83 -14.03
C SER A 604 26.98 -18.55 -12.83
N ALA A 605 26.39 -17.98 -11.77
CA ALA A 605 27.04 -17.73 -10.50
C ALA A 605 26.07 -17.94 -9.32
N SER A 606 26.54 -17.69 -8.10
CA SER A 606 25.70 -17.81 -6.90
C SER A 606 24.74 -16.64 -6.72
N GLU A 607 25.12 -15.46 -7.19
CA GLU A 607 24.33 -14.24 -7.10
C GLU A 607 23.25 -14.23 -8.18
N THR A 608 22.18 -13.47 -7.93
CA THR A 608 21.15 -13.22 -8.94
C THR A 608 21.74 -12.43 -10.10
N ASP A 609 21.54 -12.91 -11.31
CA ASP A 609 21.89 -12.19 -12.54
C ASP A 609 20.70 -11.34 -13.01
N ARG A 610 20.96 -10.05 -13.29
CA ARG A 610 19.91 -9.11 -13.68
C ARG A 610 19.42 -9.29 -15.11
N ASP A 611 20.25 -9.88 -15.98
CA ASP A 611 19.91 -10.18 -17.39
C ASP A 611 20.34 -11.61 -17.78
N VAL A 612 19.56 -12.58 -17.35
CA VAL A 612 19.82 -13.99 -17.67
C VAL A 612 19.76 -14.31 -19.17
N ALA A 613 19.24 -13.40 -20.02
CA ALA A 613 19.15 -13.64 -21.45
C ALA A 613 20.52 -13.55 -22.14
N ASN A 614 21.49 -12.83 -21.56
CA ASN A 614 22.85 -12.70 -22.10
C ASN A 614 23.84 -13.73 -21.53
N ASN A 615 23.36 -14.60 -20.61
CA ASN A 615 24.19 -15.65 -20.00
C ASN A 615 24.43 -16.86 -20.90
N SER A 616 23.74 -16.93 -22.02
CA SER A 616 23.84 -18.04 -22.97
C SER A 616 24.05 -17.53 -24.40
N VAL A 617 25.03 -18.07 -25.10
CA VAL A 617 25.30 -17.70 -26.49
C VAL A 617 25.63 -18.92 -27.33
N ASN A 618 25.12 -18.90 -28.58
CA ASN A 618 25.42 -19.88 -29.59
C ASN A 618 26.62 -19.45 -30.47
N GLY A 619 27.63 -20.30 -30.54
CA GLY A 619 28.76 -20.15 -31.46
C GLY A 619 28.74 -21.20 -32.56
N GLN A 620 29.52 -20.98 -33.58
CA GLN A 620 29.65 -21.89 -34.73
C GLN A 620 31.11 -22.23 -35.05
N LEU A 621 31.35 -23.48 -35.42
CA LEU A 621 32.60 -23.99 -35.98
C LEU A 621 32.30 -24.63 -37.35
N THR A 622 32.92 -24.13 -38.38
CA THR A 622 32.81 -24.74 -39.71
C THR A 622 33.82 -25.86 -39.85
N VAL A 623 33.34 -27.08 -40.08
CA VAL A 623 34.17 -28.25 -40.34
C VAL A 623 34.16 -28.53 -41.84
N ASN A 624 35.33 -28.36 -42.47
CA ASN A 624 35.52 -28.58 -43.92
C ASN A 624 35.88 -30.05 -44.19
N ALA A 625 35.49 -30.54 -45.36
CA ALA A 625 35.92 -31.87 -45.80
C ALA A 625 37.45 -31.97 -45.90
N VAL A 626 38.00 -33.14 -45.66
CA VAL A 626 39.40 -33.42 -45.96
C VAL A 626 39.52 -33.41 -47.50
N SER A 627 40.29 -32.45 -48.02
CA SER A 627 40.61 -32.49 -49.47
C SER A 627 41.44 -33.72 -49.78
N THR A 628 40.82 -34.78 -50.24
CA THR A 628 41.53 -35.90 -50.85
C THR A 628 42.20 -35.40 -52.10
N GLY A 629 43.46 -35.02 -52.01
CA GLY A 629 44.27 -34.71 -53.16
C GLY A 629 44.30 -35.91 -54.11
N SER A 630 43.54 -35.89 -55.18
CA SER A 630 43.65 -36.84 -56.26
C SER A 630 44.99 -36.58 -56.98
N SER A 631 46.01 -37.38 -56.62
CA SER A 631 47.19 -37.51 -57.51
C SER A 631 46.80 -38.30 -58.75
N GLY A 632 46.35 -37.61 -59.78
CA GLY A 632 46.06 -38.19 -61.11
C GLY A 632 46.86 -37.47 -62.14
N GLY A 633 47.76 -38.21 -62.75
CA GLY A 633 48.83 -37.83 -63.64
C GLY A 633 48.47 -37.06 -64.93
N SER A 634 49.50 -36.44 -65.41
CA SER A 634 49.71 -35.71 -66.59
C SER A 634 49.06 -36.28 -67.84
N SER A 635 48.52 -35.41 -68.71
CA SER A 635 48.84 -35.35 -70.14
C SER A 635 48.39 -34.05 -70.78
N ASP A 636 49.34 -33.50 -71.52
CA ASP A 636 49.34 -32.44 -72.46
C ASP A 636 48.03 -32.11 -73.20
N SER A 637 47.79 -30.88 -73.43
CA SER A 637 47.99 -30.13 -74.69
C SER A 637 47.09 -28.89 -74.82
N GLY A 638 47.77 -27.81 -75.09
CA GLY A 638 47.42 -26.86 -76.14
C GLY A 638 46.28 -25.88 -76.03
N GLY A 639 46.64 -24.63 -76.04
CA GLY A 639 45.85 -23.65 -76.77
C GLY A 639 45.22 -22.51 -75.97
N GLY A 640 45.88 -21.42 -75.93
CA GLY A 640 45.45 -20.12 -76.44
C GLY A 640 44.50 -19.24 -75.72
N SER A 641 45.08 -18.11 -75.38
CA SER A 641 44.57 -16.73 -75.53
C SER A 641 43.59 -16.11 -74.48
N THR A 642 44.13 -15.08 -74.00
CA THR A 642 43.56 -13.72 -73.78
C THR A 642 42.29 -13.59 -72.97
N GLY A 643 42.38 -12.99 -71.87
CA GLY A 643 42.43 -11.55 -71.64
C GLY A 643 41.11 -11.07 -71.06
N TRP A 644 41.18 -10.44 -70.04
CA TRP A 644 40.65 -9.09 -69.69
C TRP A 644 40.41 -8.88 -68.22
N LEU A 645 41.20 -7.97 -67.75
CA LEU A 645 40.98 -7.18 -66.53
C LEU A 645 39.63 -6.46 -66.56
N LEU A 646 38.92 -6.44 -65.46
CA LEU A 646 38.05 -5.33 -65.14
C LEU A 646 38.07 -5.05 -63.64
N LEU A 647 38.83 -4.01 -63.32
CA LEU A 647 38.73 -3.19 -62.15
C LEU A 647 37.41 -2.43 -62.18
N LEU A 648 36.69 -2.40 -61.08
CA LEU A 648 35.76 -1.32 -60.69
C LEU A 648 35.69 -1.27 -59.18
N ALA A 649 36.43 -0.40 -58.56
CA ALA A 649 36.23 0.97 -58.11
C ALA A 649 35.03 1.16 -57.19
N LEU A 650 35.43 1.41 -55.91
CA LEU A 650 34.77 2.19 -54.87
C LEU A 650 33.66 3.13 -55.32
N THR A 651 32.59 3.18 -54.53
CA THR A 651 32.05 4.48 -54.08
C THR A 651 31.47 4.40 -52.67
N LEU A 652 32.06 5.13 -51.76
CA LEU A 652 31.52 5.62 -50.50
C LEU A 652 30.27 6.48 -50.78
N PHE A 653 29.21 6.25 -50.03
CA PHE A 653 28.22 7.29 -49.82
C PHE A 653 27.95 7.42 -48.31
N ALA A 654 28.62 8.41 -47.74
CA ALA A 654 28.22 9.03 -46.50
C ALA A 654 26.97 9.90 -46.75
N ARG A 655 25.88 9.60 -46.09
CA ARG A 655 24.74 10.53 -46.01
C ARG A 655 24.61 11.03 -44.58
N ARG A 656 25.12 12.26 -44.35
CA ARG A 656 24.72 13.12 -43.26
C ARG A 656 23.28 13.56 -43.47
N ARG A 657 22.38 13.30 -42.53
CA ARG A 657 21.11 14.01 -42.42
C ARG A 657 21.24 15.12 -41.37
N LYS A 658 21.14 16.33 -41.82
CA LYS A 658 20.89 17.53 -41.00
C LYS A 658 19.41 17.52 -40.59
N PHE A 659 19.13 17.61 -39.31
CA PHE A 659 17.82 18.02 -38.85
C PHE A 659 17.79 19.55 -38.74
N ARG A 660 16.82 20.13 -39.38
CA ARG A 660 16.39 21.53 -39.28
C ARG A 660 15.29 21.59 -38.21
N ALA A 661 15.44 22.49 -37.27
CA ALA A 661 14.37 22.91 -36.39
C ALA A 661 13.37 23.82 -37.12
N PRO A 662 12.09 23.79 -36.80
CA PRO A 662 11.20 24.90 -37.05
C PRO A 662 11.05 25.76 -35.81
N ALA A 663 11.16 27.06 -36.02
CA ALA A 663 10.68 28.09 -35.12
C ALA A 663 9.15 28.20 -35.23
N ILE A 664 8.47 28.29 -34.17
CA ILE A 664 7.56 29.31 -33.62
C ILE A 664 7.08 28.83 -32.27
#